data_aed6d1837cbb382410a8692a1fccfbe3
#
_entry.id   aed6d1837cbb382410a8692a1fccfbe3
#
_cell.length_a   1.000
_cell.length_b   1.000
_cell.length_c   1.000
_cell.angle_alpha   90.00
_cell.angle_beta   90.00
_cell.angle_gamma   90.00
#
_symmetry.space_group_name_H-M   'P 1'
#
loop_
_entity.id
_entity.type
_entity.pdbx_description
1 polymer ?
#
loop_
_entity_poly.entity_id
_entity_poly.type
_entity_poly.pdbx_seq_one_letter_code
_entity_poly.pdbx_strand_id
1 'polypeptide(L)'
;MVDNAIKEKRKCYKAWKAGGSREAYNAAKRVSNRAVFHAKNEAQKAALDDIDFKSPDIFRLAKQLKKDKLDVVGEKPVKNDEGVLSLDDKSKKSAWKEHYERLLNVEFDWNPDELSEEKPVEGPSEPITDELIAKAVAKMSKGKAAGPSGIIAEMIKPTGELGVSLIRQLIEAIISEGKIPSDWQESYIVSLYKGKGDALDRGNYRGLKLIEQVLKVLERVVESLIRKRVEINDMQFGFMPGRGTTDAIFILRQLQEKHLAANKTLYMAFVDLEKAFDRVPRNVIWWALRKLGIEEWLVKVVQSMYDNVSSRVRVGEGYSDAFEVQVGVHQGSVLSPLLFIIVMEALSREFHTDHPWELLYADDLVIIAKSVEQLIEKLKKWKVAIEKKGLRVNMGKTKVLVSGHNLNVLKKSGKYPCGVCLTGVGANSIYCRGCFHWVHKRCSGLPGALKEDPDYRCSRCQGSARRIDGRPITELQLGKDKLDVVPDFCYLGDTTSAGGGCELAVIMRCKCAWGKFRELLSLLTNRHIPLVVRGWVYSAGVRSVMLYGSETWATTADTMNRLRRNDRAMLRWMCNVKVNDKSSLDSILSKLGLQDIETLLRTNRLRWFGHVERNTGWINHVRNLEVQSQQKRPGRPKLTWNDVVTRDKQLLGMTTCDPQNRSSWRGRLRQRRLALPSVEED
;
A
#
# COMPACT_ATOMS: atom_id res chain seq x y z
N MET A 1 34.09 19.12 11.73
CA MET A 1 34.20 19.31 10.27
C MET A 1 32.84 19.46 9.60
N VAL A 2 31.89 18.55 9.82
CA VAL A 2 30.54 18.59 9.20
C VAL A 2 29.76 19.83 9.61
N ASP A 3 29.73 20.16 10.90
CA ASP A 3 28.97 21.30 11.42
C ASP A 3 29.46 22.64 10.86
N ASN A 4 30.78 22.80 10.73
CA ASN A 4 31.37 24.00 10.15
C ASN A 4 30.97 24.14 8.67
N ALA A 5 30.98 23.04 7.90
CA ALA A 5 30.55 23.04 6.51
C ALA A 5 29.06 23.34 6.36
N ILE A 6 28.22 22.88 7.29
CA ILE A 6 26.78 23.19 7.34
C ILE A 6 26.53 24.65 7.71
N LYS A 7 27.26 25.19 8.70
CA LYS A 7 27.18 26.59 9.10
C LYS A 7 27.54 27.52 7.93
N GLU A 8 28.65 27.24 7.23
CA GLU A 8 29.08 28.02 6.08
C GLU A 8 28.06 27.97 4.91
N LYS A 9 27.53 26.79 4.60
CA LYS A 9 26.43 26.66 3.63
C LYS A 9 25.23 27.53 4.00
N ARG A 10 24.83 27.55 5.29
CA ARG A 10 23.70 28.38 5.78
C ARG A 10 24.00 29.87 5.64
N LYS A 11 25.24 30.29 5.94
CA LYS A 11 25.72 31.67 5.75
C LYS A 11 25.65 32.10 4.28
N CYS A 12 26.21 31.30 3.39
CA CYS A 12 26.16 31.56 1.95
C CYS A 12 24.73 31.54 1.38
N TYR A 13 23.82 30.71 1.93
CA TYR A 13 22.41 30.70 1.55
C TYR A 13 21.72 32.01 1.91
N LYS A 14 21.93 32.52 3.15
CA LYS A 14 21.38 33.79 3.60
C LYS A 14 21.90 34.96 2.74
N ALA A 15 23.21 34.98 2.46
CA ALA A 15 23.84 35.99 1.61
C ALA A 15 23.26 35.95 0.19
N TRP A 16 23.08 34.76 -0.40
CA TRP A 16 22.45 34.62 -1.73
C TRP A 16 21.01 35.14 -1.75
N LYS A 17 20.24 34.83 -0.72
CA LYS A 17 18.84 35.33 -0.61
C LYS A 17 18.78 36.87 -0.44
N ALA A 18 19.83 37.49 0.08
CA ALA A 18 19.99 38.94 0.20
C ALA A 18 20.62 39.59 -1.04
N GLY A 19 20.66 38.92 -2.20
CA GLY A 19 21.21 39.44 -3.47
C GLY A 19 22.66 39.07 -3.75
N GLY A 20 23.32 38.25 -2.92
CA GLY A 20 24.70 37.83 -3.10
C GLY A 20 24.88 36.67 -4.11
N SER A 21 26.12 36.17 -4.23
CA SER A 21 26.51 35.19 -5.25
C SER A 21 25.86 33.80 -5.05
N ARG A 22 25.13 33.32 -6.08
CA ARG A 22 24.61 31.95 -6.18
C ARG A 22 25.73 30.91 -6.33
N GLU A 23 26.86 31.29 -6.91
CA GLU A 23 28.02 30.42 -7.11
C GLU A 23 28.69 30.09 -5.78
N ALA A 24 28.86 31.08 -4.90
CA ALA A 24 29.37 30.88 -3.54
C ALA A 24 28.49 29.92 -2.74
N TYR A 25 27.17 30.07 -2.83
CA TYR A 25 26.24 29.10 -2.21
C TYR A 25 26.38 27.69 -2.78
N ASN A 26 26.48 27.56 -4.11
CA ASN A 26 26.63 26.25 -4.75
C ASN A 26 27.97 25.58 -4.38
N ALA A 27 29.04 26.33 -4.24
CA ALA A 27 30.34 25.86 -3.78
C ALA A 27 30.26 25.35 -2.32
N ALA A 28 29.72 26.16 -1.40
CA ALA A 28 29.52 25.79 -0.01
C ALA A 28 28.58 24.57 0.14
N LYS A 29 27.56 24.47 -0.71
CA LYS A 29 26.67 23.30 -0.78
C LYS A 29 27.39 22.01 -1.19
N ARG A 30 28.31 22.09 -2.18
CA ARG A 30 29.14 20.94 -2.61
C ARG A 30 30.05 20.48 -1.49
N VAL A 31 30.72 21.41 -0.80
CA VAL A 31 31.61 21.12 0.34
C VAL A 31 30.84 20.48 1.48
N SER A 32 29.71 21.06 1.87
CA SER A 32 28.84 20.50 2.91
C SER A 32 28.34 19.09 2.56
N ASN A 33 27.88 18.87 1.32
CA ASN A 33 27.43 17.56 0.88
C ASN A 33 28.56 16.52 0.90
N ARG A 34 29.80 16.90 0.51
CA ARG A 34 30.96 16.02 0.57
C ARG A 34 31.33 15.67 2.02
N ALA A 35 31.38 16.66 2.92
CA ALA A 35 31.67 16.44 4.34
C ALA A 35 30.66 15.49 5.01
N VAL A 36 29.36 15.70 4.75
CA VAL A 36 28.30 14.82 5.25
C VAL A 36 28.41 13.41 4.66
N PHE A 37 28.75 13.29 3.38
CA PHE A 37 28.94 11.99 2.73
C PHE A 37 30.11 11.20 3.35
N HIS A 38 31.25 11.85 3.59
CA HIS A 38 32.41 11.21 4.23
C HIS A 38 32.08 10.78 5.67
N ALA A 39 31.51 11.66 6.48
CA ALA A 39 31.15 11.32 7.87
C ALA A 39 30.13 10.16 7.94
N LYS A 40 29.16 10.13 7.04
CA LYS A 40 28.21 8.99 6.94
C LYS A 40 28.90 7.69 6.54
N ASN A 41 29.85 7.73 5.62
CA ASN A 41 30.60 6.54 5.21
C ASN A 41 31.48 6.02 6.34
N GLU A 42 32.14 6.90 7.10
CA GLU A 42 32.94 6.53 8.26
C GLU A 42 32.09 5.92 9.37
N ALA A 43 30.95 6.54 9.70
CA ALA A 43 30.02 6.00 10.68
C ALA A 43 29.43 4.64 10.24
N GLN A 44 29.12 4.47 8.95
CA GLN A 44 28.69 3.18 8.42
C GLN A 44 29.79 2.12 8.46
N LYS A 45 31.06 2.51 8.23
CA LYS A 45 32.19 1.61 8.30
C LYS A 45 32.39 1.14 9.74
N ALA A 46 32.40 2.06 10.70
CA ALA A 46 32.49 1.73 12.13
C ALA A 46 31.36 0.82 12.59
N ALA A 47 30.11 1.12 12.18
CA ALA A 47 28.95 0.28 12.49
C ALA A 47 29.00 -1.11 11.86
N LEU A 48 29.77 -1.32 10.78
CA LEU A 48 29.97 -2.63 10.16
C LEU A 48 31.06 -3.44 10.85
N ASP A 49 32.04 -2.78 11.43
CA ASP A 49 33.17 -3.44 12.12
C ASP A 49 32.67 -4.17 13.41
N ASP A 50 31.55 -3.70 13.99
CA ASP A 50 30.94 -4.30 15.20
C ASP A 50 29.87 -5.38 14.89
N ILE A 51 29.60 -5.69 13.61
CA ILE A 51 28.51 -6.62 13.24
C ILE A 51 29.03 -8.05 13.05
N ASP A 52 28.45 -8.99 13.80
CA ASP A 52 28.55 -10.41 13.45
C ASP A 52 27.67 -10.69 12.23
N PHE A 53 28.32 -10.95 11.08
CA PHE A 53 27.63 -11.25 9.82
C PHE A 53 26.85 -12.59 9.83
N LYS A 54 27.01 -13.42 10.85
CA LYS A 54 26.19 -14.63 11.06
C LYS A 54 24.88 -14.31 11.77
N SER A 55 24.79 -13.14 12.41
CA SER A 55 23.61 -12.68 13.13
C SER A 55 22.60 -11.92 12.22
N PRO A 56 21.32 -11.77 12.65
CA PRO A 56 20.33 -10.92 11.95
C PRO A 56 20.64 -9.43 11.98
N ASP A 57 21.72 -8.97 12.61
CA ASP A 57 22.03 -7.55 12.84
C ASP A 57 22.25 -6.77 11.55
N ILE A 58 22.72 -7.42 10.50
CA ILE A 58 22.81 -6.81 9.16
C ILE A 58 21.46 -6.32 8.65
N PHE A 59 20.36 -7.02 8.97
CA PHE A 59 19.01 -6.56 8.63
C PHE A 59 18.55 -5.39 9.51
N ARG A 60 19.08 -5.30 10.75
CA ARG A 60 18.84 -4.15 11.64
C ARG A 60 19.53 -2.91 11.05
N LEU A 61 20.76 -3.02 10.61
CA LEU A 61 21.46 -1.93 9.92
C LEU A 61 20.77 -1.54 8.61
N ALA A 62 20.33 -2.49 7.79
CA ALA A 62 19.56 -2.21 6.58
C ALA A 62 18.23 -1.47 6.87
N LYS A 63 17.57 -1.77 7.99
CA LYS A 63 16.39 -1.04 8.45
C LYS A 63 16.74 0.36 8.97
N GLN A 64 17.87 0.52 9.64
CA GLN A 64 18.34 1.81 10.14
C GLN A 64 18.63 2.78 9.00
N LEU A 65 19.30 2.34 7.95
CA LEU A 65 19.54 3.14 6.73
C LEU A 65 18.24 3.67 6.08
N LYS A 66 17.13 2.95 6.25
CA LYS A 66 15.81 3.42 5.83
C LYS A 66 15.24 4.46 6.80
N LYS A 67 15.41 4.25 8.12
CA LYS A 67 14.95 5.19 9.16
C LYS A 67 15.66 6.53 9.08
N ASP A 68 16.96 6.55 8.77
CA ASP A 68 17.75 7.77 8.64
C ASP A 68 17.24 8.72 7.53
N LYS A 69 16.49 8.18 6.56
CA LYS A 69 15.82 8.98 5.52
C LYS A 69 14.45 9.50 5.96
N LEU A 70 13.86 8.88 6.96
CA LEU A 70 12.60 9.30 7.55
C LEU A 70 12.95 10.21 8.74
N ASP A 71 12.43 11.43 8.74
CA ASP A 71 12.57 12.32 9.88
C ASP A 71 11.65 11.86 11.02
N VAL A 72 12.09 10.80 11.71
CA VAL A 72 11.34 10.22 12.84
C VAL A 72 11.42 11.11 14.07
N VAL A 73 12.39 12.03 14.10
CA VAL A 73 12.66 12.92 15.23
C VAL A 73 11.93 14.27 15.05
N GLY A 74 11.45 14.59 13.85
CA GLY A 74 10.72 15.83 13.56
C GLY A 74 11.60 17.08 13.58
N GLU A 75 12.88 16.94 13.27
CA GLU A 75 13.85 18.07 13.25
C GLU A 75 13.75 18.94 12.00
N LYS A 76 13.18 18.42 10.92
CA LYS A 76 13.06 19.17 9.66
C LYS A 76 12.11 20.34 9.81
N PRO A 77 12.44 21.48 9.14
CA PRO A 77 11.51 22.61 9.04
C PRO A 77 10.20 22.17 8.37
N VAL A 78 9.10 22.75 8.82
CA VAL A 78 7.78 22.56 8.20
C VAL A 78 7.10 23.90 8.01
N LYS A 79 6.18 24.01 7.07
CA LYS A 79 5.35 25.18 6.87
C LYS A 79 4.19 25.17 7.89
N ASN A 80 3.91 26.32 8.50
CA ASN A 80 2.67 26.53 9.24
C ASN A 80 1.48 26.69 8.29
N ASP A 81 0.29 26.99 8.80
CA ASP A 81 -0.92 27.16 7.98
C ASP A 81 -0.86 28.40 7.07
N GLU A 82 -0.07 29.41 7.43
CA GLU A 82 0.19 30.60 6.62
C GLU A 82 1.27 30.37 5.55
N GLY A 83 1.84 29.18 5.44
CA GLY A 83 2.92 28.84 4.52
C GLY A 83 4.31 29.29 4.96
N VAL A 84 4.44 29.84 6.17
CA VAL A 84 5.71 30.31 6.75
C VAL A 84 6.50 29.12 7.29
N LEU A 85 7.82 29.11 7.07
CA LEU A 85 8.69 28.04 7.56
C LEU A 85 8.98 28.17 9.06
N SER A 86 8.61 27.16 9.82
CA SER A 86 8.95 26.98 11.22
C SER A 86 10.38 26.46 11.34
N LEU A 87 11.32 27.29 11.78
CA LEU A 87 12.76 26.97 11.79
C LEU A 87 13.28 26.62 13.19
N ASP A 88 12.78 27.31 14.22
CA ASP A 88 13.12 27.04 15.62
C ASP A 88 12.20 25.98 16.24
N ASP A 89 12.61 25.44 17.39
CA ASP A 89 11.88 24.32 18.00
C ASP A 89 10.52 24.74 18.57
N LYS A 90 10.37 26.00 19.01
CA LYS A 90 9.08 26.50 19.51
C LYS A 90 8.07 26.60 18.38
N SER A 91 8.45 27.21 17.27
CA SER A 91 7.57 27.37 16.09
C SER A 91 7.23 26.01 15.44
N LYS A 92 8.17 25.05 15.42
CA LYS A 92 7.88 23.68 14.95
C LYS A 92 6.87 22.96 15.84
N LYS A 93 7.03 23.05 17.17
CA LYS A 93 6.12 22.45 18.15
C LYS A 93 4.71 23.00 18.01
N SER A 94 4.56 24.33 17.89
CA SER A 94 3.28 24.99 17.62
C SER A 94 2.67 24.53 16.32
N ALA A 95 3.42 24.58 15.21
CA ALA A 95 2.93 24.18 13.90
C ALA A 95 2.46 22.72 13.85
N TRP A 96 3.18 21.79 14.48
CA TRP A 96 2.76 20.40 14.57
C TRP A 96 1.56 20.18 15.47
N LYS A 97 1.49 20.87 16.64
CA LYS A 97 0.32 20.84 17.52
C LYS A 97 -0.93 21.28 16.77
N GLU A 98 -0.93 22.45 16.19
CA GLU A 98 -2.05 23.02 15.43
C GLU A 98 -2.53 22.08 14.31
N HIS A 99 -1.58 21.44 13.60
CA HIS A 99 -1.91 20.50 12.54
C HIS A 99 -2.69 19.27 13.05
N TYR A 100 -2.20 18.63 14.13
CA TYR A 100 -2.87 17.43 14.67
C TYR A 100 -4.10 17.77 15.49
N GLU A 101 -4.11 18.86 16.21
CA GLU A 101 -5.28 19.33 16.96
C GLU A 101 -6.46 19.58 16.01
N ARG A 102 -6.23 20.28 14.90
CA ARG A 102 -7.26 20.45 13.86
C ARG A 102 -7.63 19.13 13.16
N LEU A 103 -6.68 18.24 12.93
CA LEU A 103 -6.94 16.96 12.28
C LEU A 103 -7.80 16.03 13.13
N LEU A 104 -7.57 16.01 14.46
CA LEU A 104 -8.13 15.02 15.39
C LEU A 104 -9.28 15.57 16.25
N ASN A 105 -9.75 16.81 15.98
CA ASN A 105 -10.86 17.43 16.70
C ASN A 105 -11.95 18.01 15.80
N VAL A 106 -11.79 17.95 14.48
CA VAL A 106 -12.80 18.46 13.54
C VAL A 106 -13.38 17.31 12.75
N GLU A 107 -14.64 17.01 12.91
CA GLU A 107 -15.38 16.09 12.07
C GLU A 107 -15.67 16.67 10.68
N PHE A 108 -15.97 15.84 9.72
CA PHE A 108 -16.61 16.30 8.49
C PHE A 108 -18.06 16.69 8.80
N ASP A 109 -18.63 17.55 7.96
CA ASP A 109 -20.02 17.94 8.08
C ASP A 109 -20.94 16.72 7.83
N TRP A 110 -21.72 16.32 8.84
CA TRP A 110 -22.68 15.25 8.81
C TRP A 110 -23.75 15.47 9.89
N ASN A 111 -24.89 14.81 9.77
CA ASN A 111 -25.97 14.92 10.76
C ASN A 111 -25.97 13.72 11.72
N PRO A 112 -25.53 13.88 12.98
CA PRO A 112 -25.54 12.80 13.98
C PRO A 112 -26.95 12.25 14.27
N ASP A 113 -28.01 13.05 14.09
CA ASP A 113 -29.39 12.63 14.33
C ASP A 113 -29.91 11.60 13.31
N GLU A 114 -29.21 11.48 12.16
CA GLU A 114 -29.47 10.42 11.18
C GLU A 114 -28.85 9.07 11.58
N LEU A 115 -28.14 9.00 12.70
CA LEU A 115 -27.60 7.75 13.21
C LEU A 115 -28.74 6.97 13.88
N SER A 116 -29.08 5.79 13.34
CA SER A 116 -30.09 4.93 13.96
C SER A 116 -29.69 4.58 15.40
N GLU A 117 -30.66 4.66 16.30
CA GLU A 117 -30.41 4.24 17.68
C GLU A 117 -30.36 2.71 17.73
N GLU A 118 -29.18 2.16 18.04
CA GLU A 118 -29.01 0.72 18.21
C GLU A 118 -29.11 0.36 19.68
N LYS A 119 -30.00 -0.58 20.00
CA LYS A 119 -30.19 -1.03 21.39
C LYS A 119 -28.92 -1.72 21.90
N PRO A 120 -28.48 -1.40 23.13
CA PRO A 120 -27.42 -2.14 23.80
C PRO A 120 -27.73 -3.63 23.87
N VAL A 121 -26.77 -4.46 23.54
CA VAL A 121 -26.88 -5.91 23.76
C VAL A 121 -26.43 -6.21 25.18
N GLU A 122 -27.38 -6.60 26.01
CA GLU A 122 -27.10 -6.97 27.40
C GLU A 122 -26.40 -8.34 27.43
N GLY A 123 -25.46 -8.49 28.36
CA GLY A 123 -24.73 -9.75 28.55
C GLY A 123 -23.76 -9.64 29.73
N PRO A 124 -23.48 -10.75 30.40
CA PRO A 124 -22.49 -10.77 31.47
C PRO A 124 -21.09 -10.58 30.89
N SER A 125 -20.22 -9.91 31.63
CA SER A 125 -18.79 -9.86 31.26
C SER A 125 -18.15 -11.25 31.35
N GLU A 126 -17.41 -11.63 30.28
CA GLU A 126 -16.62 -12.86 30.32
C GLU A 126 -15.44 -12.71 31.31
N PRO A 127 -15.14 -13.73 32.11
CA PRO A 127 -13.96 -13.70 32.98
C PRO A 127 -12.67 -13.64 32.16
N ILE A 128 -11.78 -12.78 32.57
CA ILE A 128 -10.46 -12.62 31.92
C ILE A 128 -9.51 -13.65 32.52
N THR A 129 -9.05 -14.58 31.70
CA THR A 129 -8.14 -15.66 32.16
C THR A 129 -6.68 -15.27 32.00
N ASP A 130 -5.81 -15.83 32.87
CA ASP A 130 -4.36 -15.65 32.78
C ASP A 130 -3.80 -16.12 31.43
N GLU A 131 -4.38 -17.18 30.82
CA GLU A 131 -3.99 -17.63 29.48
C GLU A 131 -4.25 -16.57 28.39
N LEU A 132 -5.35 -15.84 28.49
CA LEU A 132 -5.71 -14.79 27.53
C LEU A 132 -4.69 -13.64 27.60
N ILE A 133 -4.32 -13.24 28.83
CA ILE A 133 -3.29 -12.24 29.06
C ILE A 133 -1.91 -12.73 28.60
N ALA A 134 -1.51 -13.94 28.95
CA ALA A 134 -0.24 -14.52 28.53
C ALA A 134 -0.11 -14.59 26.99
N LYS A 135 -1.19 -14.97 26.28
CA LYS A 135 -1.25 -14.95 24.81
C LYS A 135 -1.10 -13.51 24.25
N ALA A 136 -1.73 -12.53 24.89
CA ALA A 136 -1.62 -11.13 24.49
C ALA A 136 -0.19 -10.58 24.70
N VAL A 137 0.43 -10.86 25.84
CA VAL A 137 1.82 -10.49 26.17
C VAL A 137 2.82 -11.18 25.21
N ALA A 138 2.64 -12.47 24.93
CA ALA A 138 3.49 -13.22 24.00
C ALA A 138 3.53 -12.59 22.62
N LYS A 139 2.39 -12.07 22.13
CA LYS A 139 2.27 -11.40 20.82
C LYS A 139 2.90 -10.00 20.77
N MET A 140 3.32 -9.41 21.88
CA MET A 140 4.00 -8.11 21.86
C MET A 140 5.33 -8.21 21.09
N SER A 141 5.62 -7.20 20.27
CA SER A 141 6.87 -7.17 19.51
C SER A 141 7.97 -6.44 20.27
N LYS A 142 9.17 -7.04 20.36
CA LYS A 142 10.38 -6.40 20.89
C LYS A 142 10.84 -5.24 19.99
N GLY A 143 11.60 -4.28 20.53
CA GLY A 143 12.17 -3.14 19.84
C GLY A 143 11.14 -2.13 19.35
N LYS A 144 10.01 -2.02 20.06
CA LYS A 144 8.99 -0.96 19.83
C LYS A 144 9.19 0.17 20.82
N ALA A 145 8.90 1.41 20.37
CA ALA A 145 8.95 2.58 21.24
C ALA A 145 7.96 2.48 22.42
N ALA A 146 8.35 3.02 23.54
CA ALA A 146 7.50 3.16 24.72
C ALA A 146 6.40 4.22 24.49
N GLY A 147 5.36 4.17 25.31
CA GLY A 147 4.43 5.26 25.56
C GLY A 147 4.99 6.28 26.57
N PRO A 148 4.13 7.16 27.14
CA PRO A 148 4.54 8.16 28.13
C PRO A 148 5.25 7.61 29.37
N SER A 149 4.85 6.45 29.88
CA SER A 149 5.47 5.81 31.08
C SER A 149 6.90 5.31 30.83
N GLY A 150 7.36 5.21 29.59
CA GLY A 150 8.64 4.60 29.26
C GLY A 150 8.67 3.07 29.29
N ILE A 151 7.58 2.40 29.65
CA ILE A 151 7.49 0.94 29.70
C ILE A 151 7.55 0.35 28.28
N ILE A 152 8.39 -0.65 28.08
CA ILE A 152 8.55 -1.37 26.80
C ILE A 152 8.16 -2.84 26.95
N ALA A 153 7.91 -3.52 25.84
CA ALA A 153 7.53 -4.93 25.83
C ALA A 153 8.58 -5.86 26.46
N GLU A 154 9.86 -5.46 26.40
CA GLU A 154 10.99 -6.16 27.00
C GLU A 154 10.98 -6.13 28.53
N MET A 155 10.30 -5.14 29.15
CA MET A 155 10.11 -5.06 30.60
C MET A 155 8.91 -5.91 31.04
N ILE A 156 7.84 -5.98 30.22
CA ILE A 156 6.62 -6.73 30.55
C ILE A 156 6.83 -8.24 30.38
N LYS A 157 7.47 -8.68 29.30
CA LYS A 157 7.61 -10.11 28.98
C LYS A 157 8.34 -10.95 30.04
N PRO A 158 9.40 -10.46 30.71
CA PRO A 158 10.13 -11.22 31.73
C PRO A 158 9.39 -11.35 33.05
N THR A 159 8.31 -10.60 33.30
CA THR A 159 7.58 -10.63 34.58
C THR A 159 6.89 -11.95 34.89
N GLY A 160 6.76 -12.84 33.86
CA GLY A 160 6.22 -14.19 34.01
C GLY A 160 4.77 -14.21 34.52
N GLU A 161 4.46 -15.21 35.36
CA GLU A 161 3.11 -15.42 35.89
C GLU A 161 2.64 -14.28 36.81
N LEU A 162 3.55 -13.71 37.62
CA LEU A 162 3.22 -12.59 38.46
C LEU A 162 2.73 -11.37 37.68
N GLY A 163 3.44 -11.02 36.57
CA GLY A 163 3.04 -9.92 35.70
C GLY A 163 1.73 -10.18 34.99
N VAL A 164 1.50 -11.42 34.58
CA VAL A 164 0.22 -11.85 33.94
C VAL A 164 -0.93 -11.66 34.93
N SER A 165 -0.78 -12.12 36.20
CA SER A 165 -1.81 -12.00 37.22
C SER A 165 -2.10 -10.54 37.60
N LEU A 166 -1.07 -9.67 37.72
CA LEU A 166 -1.25 -8.23 37.99
C LEU A 166 -1.99 -7.54 36.82
N ILE A 167 -1.62 -7.84 35.58
CA ILE A 167 -2.30 -7.26 34.39
C ILE A 167 -3.74 -7.74 34.33
N ARG A 168 -4.03 -9.02 34.66
CA ARG A 168 -5.39 -9.53 34.73
C ARG A 168 -6.25 -8.76 35.74
N GLN A 169 -5.76 -8.63 36.99
CA GLN A 169 -6.46 -7.87 38.04
C GLN A 169 -6.74 -6.43 37.62
N LEU A 170 -5.77 -5.77 36.98
CA LEU A 170 -5.95 -4.40 36.45
C LEU A 170 -7.03 -4.36 35.36
N ILE A 171 -7.04 -5.32 34.44
CA ILE A 171 -8.04 -5.39 33.37
C ILE A 171 -9.44 -5.68 33.95
N GLU A 172 -9.56 -6.56 34.92
CA GLU A 172 -10.82 -6.84 35.63
C GLU A 172 -11.35 -5.59 36.35
N ALA A 173 -10.48 -4.81 36.99
CA ALA A 173 -10.83 -3.53 37.62
C ALA A 173 -11.34 -2.53 36.55
N ILE A 174 -10.64 -2.42 35.40
CA ILE A 174 -11.08 -1.55 34.27
C ILE A 174 -12.46 -1.95 33.77
N ILE A 175 -12.73 -3.26 33.65
CA ILE A 175 -14.04 -3.77 33.20
C ILE A 175 -15.13 -3.44 34.22
N SER A 176 -14.86 -3.59 35.52
CA SER A 176 -15.82 -3.32 36.60
C SER A 176 -16.08 -1.84 36.78
N GLU A 177 -15.07 -0.99 36.68
CA GLU A 177 -15.17 0.46 36.90
C GLU A 177 -15.57 1.22 35.65
N GLY A 178 -15.41 0.60 34.45
CA GLY A 178 -15.66 1.23 33.17
C GLY A 178 -14.68 2.37 32.82
N LYS A 179 -13.49 2.40 33.44
CA LYS A 179 -12.49 3.47 33.30
C LYS A 179 -11.07 2.89 33.18
N ILE A 180 -10.27 3.44 32.26
CA ILE A 180 -8.84 3.17 32.21
C ILE A 180 -8.08 4.10 33.17
N PRO A 181 -6.85 3.72 33.61
CA PRO A 181 -5.99 4.60 34.40
C PRO A 181 -5.74 5.93 33.64
N SER A 182 -5.69 7.04 34.39
CA SER A 182 -5.47 8.39 33.83
C SER A 182 -4.16 8.50 33.06
N ASP A 183 -3.11 7.82 33.50
CA ASP A 183 -1.80 7.80 32.84
C ASP A 183 -1.85 7.16 31.42
N TRP A 184 -2.88 6.36 31.13
CA TRP A 184 -3.06 5.75 29.82
C TRP A 184 -3.81 6.64 28.81
N GLN A 185 -4.38 7.75 29.29
CA GLN A 185 -5.11 8.70 28.45
C GLN A 185 -4.17 9.63 27.68
N GLU A 186 -2.90 9.76 28.09
CA GLU A 186 -1.89 10.52 27.34
C GLU A 186 -1.18 9.66 26.29
N SER A 187 -0.86 10.26 25.16
CA SER A 187 -0.09 9.60 24.08
C SER A 187 0.86 10.57 23.39
N TYR A 188 1.92 10.03 22.77
CA TYR A 188 2.83 10.82 21.94
C TYR A 188 2.59 10.59 20.47
N ILE A 189 2.55 11.65 19.66
CA ILE A 189 2.45 11.58 18.21
C ILE A 189 3.83 11.77 17.60
N VAL A 190 4.23 10.81 16.75
CA VAL A 190 5.44 10.89 15.93
C VAL A 190 5.02 11.09 14.48
N SER A 191 5.49 12.18 13.86
CA SER A 191 5.20 12.53 12.48
C SER A 191 6.09 11.76 11.51
N LEU A 192 5.51 10.85 10.72
CA LEU A 192 6.23 10.03 9.75
C LEU A 192 5.96 10.53 8.33
N TYR A 193 7.00 10.99 7.63
CA TYR A 193 6.89 11.43 6.24
C TYR A 193 6.49 10.28 5.31
N LYS A 194 5.46 10.49 4.47
CA LYS A 194 4.92 9.48 3.54
C LYS A 194 5.86 9.14 2.38
N GLY A 195 6.98 9.88 2.24
CA GLY A 195 7.93 9.69 1.13
C GLY A 195 7.44 10.24 -0.22
N LYS A 196 6.34 11.00 -0.24
CA LYS A 196 5.72 11.62 -1.42
C LYS A 196 5.30 13.05 -1.11
N GLY A 197 5.34 13.92 -2.12
CA GLY A 197 4.99 15.33 -1.97
C GLY A 197 6.12 16.19 -1.39
N ASP A 198 5.80 17.44 -1.04
CA ASP A 198 6.76 18.36 -0.39
C ASP A 198 6.94 17.97 1.07
N ALA A 199 8.18 17.70 1.49
CA ALA A 199 8.49 17.36 2.89
C ALA A 199 8.29 18.55 3.86
N LEU A 200 8.12 19.76 3.35
CA LEU A 200 7.81 20.93 4.15
C LEU A 200 6.31 21.03 4.47
N ASP A 201 5.46 20.30 3.75
CA ASP A 201 4.02 20.26 3.96
C ASP A 201 3.65 19.16 4.96
N ARG A 202 3.04 19.55 6.07
CA ARG A 202 2.59 18.68 7.16
C ARG A 202 1.53 17.65 6.69
N GLY A 203 0.73 17.95 5.67
CA GLY A 203 -0.25 17.03 5.08
C GLY A 203 0.37 15.77 4.48
N ASN A 204 1.67 15.80 4.15
CA ASN A 204 2.43 14.66 3.62
C ASN A 204 3.03 13.75 4.71
N TYR A 205 2.60 13.91 5.96
CA TYR A 205 3.01 13.07 7.09
C TYR A 205 1.83 12.24 7.62
N ARG A 206 2.17 11.17 8.34
CA ARG A 206 1.25 10.36 9.14
C ARG A 206 1.61 10.53 10.60
N GLY A 207 0.61 10.76 11.45
CA GLY A 207 0.80 10.76 12.89
C GLY A 207 0.72 9.33 13.45
N LEU A 208 1.83 8.80 13.95
CA LEU A 208 1.82 7.53 14.66
C LEU A 208 1.71 7.82 16.17
N LYS A 209 0.64 7.34 16.80
CA LYS A 209 0.48 7.46 18.27
C LYS A 209 1.30 6.39 18.99
N LEU A 210 2.08 6.82 19.97
CA LEU A 210 2.78 5.98 20.92
C LEU A 210 1.95 5.95 22.21
N ILE A 211 1.11 4.94 22.32
CA ILE A 211 0.28 4.65 23.49
C ILE A 211 0.98 3.68 24.43
N GLU A 212 0.51 3.57 25.66
CA GLU A 212 1.05 2.70 26.68
C GLU A 212 1.11 1.24 26.26
N GLN A 213 2.19 0.54 26.65
CA GLN A 213 2.38 -0.85 26.23
C GLN A 213 1.42 -1.80 26.97
N VAL A 214 1.07 -1.48 28.23
CA VAL A 214 0.08 -2.28 28.99
C VAL A 214 -1.32 -2.07 28.40
N LEU A 215 -1.67 -0.85 27.99
CA LEU A 215 -2.92 -0.58 27.24
C LEU A 215 -3.00 -1.45 25.98
N LYS A 216 -1.89 -1.68 25.26
CA LYS A 216 -1.88 -2.60 24.11
C LYS A 216 -2.14 -4.06 24.47
N VAL A 217 -1.88 -4.47 25.72
CA VAL A 217 -2.29 -5.80 26.19
C VAL A 217 -3.80 -5.85 26.35
N LEU A 218 -4.41 -4.83 26.98
CA LEU A 218 -5.86 -4.70 27.08
C LEU A 218 -6.52 -4.68 25.69
N GLU A 219 -6.01 -3.85 24.76
CA GLU A 219 -6.49 -3.80 23.38
C GLU A 219 -6.47 -5.17 22.67
N ARG A 220 -5.43 -5.99 22.91
CA ARG A 220 -5.34 -7.35 22.34
C ARG A 220 -6.36 -8.31 22.91
N VAL A 221 -6.64 -8.18 24.21
CA VAL A 221 -7.68 -8.94 24.89
C VAL A 221 -9.03 -8.60 24.29
N VAL A 222 -9.36 -7.31 24.26
CA VAL A 222 -10.63 -6.79 23.71
C VAL A 222 -10.76 -7.14 22.22
N GLU A 223 -9.70 -6.98 21.42
CA GLU A 223 -9.67 -7.41 20.01
C GLU A 223 -10.02 -8.89 19.87
N SER A 224 -9.42 -9.74 20.70
CA SER A 224 -9.67 -11.18 20.65
C SER A 224 -11.12 -11.53 21.00
N LEU A 225 -11.72 -10.84 21.97
CA LEU A 225 -13.11 -11.03 22.38
C LEU A 225 -14.09 -10.55 21.33
N ILE A 226 -13.88 -9.37 20.76
CA ILE A 226 -14.72 -8.81 19.70
C ILE A 226 -14.67 -9.69 18.44
N ARG A 227 -13.47 -10.16 18.04
CA ARG A 227 -13.34 -11.02 16.84
C ARG A 227 -14.06 -12.35 16.94
N LYS A 228 -14.34 -12.87 18.14
CA LYS A 228 -15.13 -14.09 18.33
C LYS A 228 -16.62 -13.87 18.08
N ARG A 229 -17.08 -12.63 18.16
CA ARG A 229 -18.49 -12.23 18.14
C ARG A 229 -18.94 -11.61 16.82
N VAL A 230 -17.99 -11.00 16.11
CA VAL A 230 -18.29 -10.27 14.85
C VAL A 230 -18.02 -11.16 13.66
N GLU A 231 -19.02 -11.33 12.82
CA GLU A 231 -18.86 -11.85 11.47
C GLU A 231 -18.61 -10.71 10.51
N ILE A 232 -17.45 -10.74 9.85
CA ILE A 232 -17.05 -9.79 8.83
C ILE A 232 -17.13 -10.45 7.46
N ASN A 233 -17.72 -9.75 6.52
CA ASN A 233 -17.91 -10.22 5.15
C ASN A 233 -16.60 -10.70 4.51
N ASP A 234 -16.69 -11.75 3.71
CA ASP A 234 -15.57 -12.38 3.04
C ASP A 234 -14.84 -11.48 2.04
N MET A 235 -15.47 -10.40 1.62
CA MET A 235 -14.87 -9.42 0.72
C MET A 235 -14.00 -8.37 1.42
N GLN A 236 -13.94 -8.39 2.77
CA GLN A 236 -12.97 -7.61 3.54
C GLN A 236 -11.66 -8.39 3.68
N PHE A 237 -10.59 -7.87 3.09
CA PHE A 237 -9.25 -8.48 3.13
C PHE A 237 -8.29 -7.78 4.09
N GLY A 238 -8.52 -6.49 4.35
CA GLY A 238 -7.66 -5.70 5.24
C GLY A 238 -7.79 -6.14 6.69
N PHE A 239 -6.65 -6.32 7.38
CA PHE A 239 -6.57 -6.67 8.80
C PHE A 239 -7.32 -7.94 9.23
N MET A 240 -7.67 -8.80 8.27
CA MET A 240 -8.31 -10.08 8.52
C MET A 240 -7.28 -11.21 8.67
N PRO A 241 -7.44 -12.09 9.68
CA PRO A 241 -6.54 -13.23 9.85
C PRO A 241 -6.51 -14.13 8.60
N GLY A 242 -5.31 -14.47 8.14
CA GLY A 242 -5.12 -15.35 7.00
C GLY A 242 -5.37 -14.73 5.62
N ARG A 243 -5.74 -13.45 5.56
CA ARG A 243 -5.94 -12.69 4.32
C ARG A 243 -4.86 -11.63 4.13
N GLY A 244 -4.53 -11.31 2.88
CA GLY A 244 -3.52 -10.31 2.54
C GLY A 244 -3.83 -9.53 1.28
N THR A 245 -2.96 -8.59 0.94
CA THR A 245 -3.09 -7.78 -0.28
C THR A 245 -3.10 -8.65 -1.55
N THR A 246 -2.36 -9.76 -1.54
CA THR A 246 -2.29 -10.68 -2.69
C THR A 246 -3.64 -11.32 -3.01
N ASP A 247 -4.49 -11.57 -1.99
CA ASP A 247 -5.83 -12.13 -2.16
C ASP A 247 -6.72 -11.17 -2.96
N ALA A 248 -6.79 -9.91 -2.55
CA ALA A 248 -7.60 -8.89 -3.23
C ALA A 248 -7.06 -8.58 -4.64
N ILE A 249 -5.73 -8.49 -4.81
CA ILE A 249 -5.09 -8.30 -6.11
C ILE A 249 -5.41 -9.48 -7.04
N PHE A 250 -5.37 -10.72 -6.53
CA PHE A 250 -5.67 -11.91 -7.30
C PHE A 250 -7.11 -11.92 -7.80
N ILE A 251 -8.09 -11.64 -6.94
CA ILE A 251 -9.50 -11.56 -7.31
C ILE A 251 -9.70 -10.53 -8.43
N LEU A 252 -9.18 -9.32 -8.24
CA LEU A 252 -9.29 -8.25 -9.23
C LEU A 252 -8.71 -8.67 -10.59
N ARG A 253 -7.51 -9.26 -10.61
CA ARG A 253 -6.86 -9.74 -11.83
C ARG A 253 -7.61 -10.89 -12.48
N GLN A 254 -8.13 -11.84 -11.71
CA GLN A 254 -8.90 -12.96 -12.25
C GLN A 254 -10.22 -12.50 -12.86
N LEU A 255 -10.95 -11.60 -12.20
CA LEU A 255 -12.17 -11.00 -12.79
C LEU A 255 -11.86 -10.29 -14.10
N GLN A 256 -10.79 -9.49 -14.14
CA GLN A 256 -10.36 -8.79 -15.34
C GLN A 256 -9.96 -9.77 -16.47
N GLU A 257 -9.15 -10.79 -16.16
CA GLU A 257 -8.70 -11.81 -17.12
C GLU A 257 -9.89 -12.53 -17.77
N LYS A 258 -10.85 -12.97 -16.96
CA LYS A 258 -12.03 -13.70 -17.42
C LYS A 258 -12.99 -12.85 -18.28
N HIS A 259 -13.24 -11.61 -17.87
CA HIS A 259 -14.07 -10.69 -18.66
C HIS A 259 -13.38 -10.33 -19.98
N LEU A 260 -12.08 -10.09 -19.98
CA LEU A 260 -11.31 -9.88 -21.18
C LEU A 260 -11.31 -11.11 -22.11
N ALA A 261 -11.19 -12.33 -21.55
CA ALA A 261 -11.26 -13.57 -22.34
C ALA A 261 -12.65 -13.76 -22.98
N ALA A 262 -13.71 -13.39 -22.24
CA ALA A 262 -15.10 -13.44 -22.74
C ALA A 262 -15.51 -12.26 -23.64
N ASN A 263 -14.58 -11.37 -23.98
CA ASN A 263 -14.83 -10.14 -24.74
C ASN A 263 -15.86 -9.18 -24.08
N LYS A 264 -15.93 -9.18 -22.76
CA LYS A 264 -16.81 -8.32 -21.97
C LYS A 264 -16.03 -7.18 -21.33
N THR A 265 -16.66 -6.03 -21.23
CA THR A 265 -16.10 -4.87 -20.52
C THR A 265 -16.36 -5.01 -19.01
N LEU A 266 -15.37 -4.66 -18.21
CA LEU A 266 -15.45 -4.59 -16.76
C LEU A 266 -15.11 -3.17 -16.30
N TYR A 267 -15.95 -2.60 -15.47
CA TYR A 267 -15.80 -1.27 -14.90
C TYR A 267 -15.38 -1.39 -13.43
N MET A 268 -14.33 -0.68 -13.03
CA MET A 268 -13.77 -0.75 -11.68
C MET A 268 -13.54 0.66 -11.16
N ALA A 269 -14.18 1.03 -10.05
CA ALA A 269 -13.93 2.29 -9.35
C ALA A 269 -13.08 2.03 -8.11
N PHE A 270 -11.93 2.68 -8.03
CA PHE A 270 -11.04 2.68 -6.86
C PHE A 270 -11.36 3.90 -6.02
N VAL A 271 -11.98 3.68 -4.87
CA VAL A 271 -12.50 4.72 -3.99
C VAL A 271 -11.49 4.99 -2.89
N ASP A 272 -11.06 6.24 -2.75
CA ASP A 272 -10.17 6.72 -1.69
C ASP A 272 -10.98 7.48 -0.65
N LEU A 273 -10.80 7.14 0.63
CA LEU A 273 -11.43 7.85 1.73
C LEU A 273 -10.50 8.93 2.28
N GLU A 274 -11.05 10.09 2.62
CA GLU A 274 -10.25 11.20 3.11
C GLU A 274 -9.90 11.03 4.58
N LYS A 275 -8.64 10.65 4.88
CA LYS A 275 -8.13 10.51 6.26
C LYS A 275 -9.05 9.70 7.18
N ALA A 276 -9.60 8.60 6.67
CA ALA A 276 -10.67 7.84 7.30
C ALA A 276 -10.37 7.42 8.75
N PHE A 277 -9.14 6.94 9.01
CA PHE A 277 -8.72 6.57 10.36
C PHE A 277 -8.65 7.76 11.32
N ASP A 278 -8.27 8.95 10.83
CA ASP A 278 -8.13 10.16 11.65
C ASP A 278 -9.46 10.88 11.86
N ARG A 279 -10.48 10.59 11.04
CA ARG A 279 -11.70 11.39 10.93
C ARG A 279 -13.00 10.62 11.18
N VAL A 280 -12.96 9.31 11.43
CA VAL A 280 -14.19 8.56 11.75
C VAL A 280 -14.78 9.08 13.05
N PRO A 281 -16.09 9.50 13.08
CA PRO A 281 -16.73 9.95 14.30
C PRO A 281 -16.83 8.81 15.33
N ARG A 282 -16.54 9.09 16.59
CA ARG A 282 -16.56 8.05 17.64
C ARG A 282 -17.95 7.47 17.85
N ASN A 283 -18.99 8.29 17.76
CA ASN A 283 -20.38 7.82 17.85
C ASN A 283 -20.70 6.76 16.78
N VAL A 284 -20.12 6.90 15.58
CA VAL A 284 -20.28 5.91 14.51
C VAL A 284 -19.57 4.59 14.86
N ILE A 285 -18.45 4.64 15.58
CA ILE A 285 -17.78 3.43 16.06
C ILE A 285 -18.66 2.69 17.08
N TRP A 286 -19.25 3.43 18.04
CA TRP A 286 -20.13 2.86 19.06
C TRP A 286 -21.40 2.28 18.45
N TRP A 287 -22.01 3.01 17.53
CA TRP A 287 -23.14 2.55 16.74
C TRP A 287 -22.80 1.26 15.98
N ALA A 288 -21.66 1.20 15.30
CA ALA A 288 -21.25 0.04 14.51
C ALA A 288 -21.02 -1.21 15.38
N LEU A 289 -20.42 -1.04 16.57
CA LEU A 289 -20.24 -2.13 17.53
C LEU A 289 -21.58 -2.70 17.97
N ARG A 290 -22.55 -1.85 18.36
CA ARG A 290 -23.89 -2.27 18.77
C ARG A 290 -24.65 -2.91 17.60
N LYS A 291 -24.61 -2.31 16.41
CA LYS A 291 -25.26 -2.84 15.19
C LYS A 291 -24.75 -4.24 14.82
N LEU A 292 -23.49 -4.55 15.12
CA LEU A 292 -22.92 -5.88 14.90
C LEU A 292 -23.10 -6.83 16.10
N GLY A 293 -23.85 -6.45 17.12
CA GLY A 293 -24.23 -7.32 18.24
C GLY A 293 -23.16 -7.48 19.32
N ILE A 294 -22.28 -6.52 19.46
CA ILE A 294 -21.29 -6.53 20.56
C ILE A 294 -21.95 -6.15 21.87
N GLU A 295 -21.73 -6.95 22.92
CA GLU A 295 -22.27 -6.71 24.24
C GLU A 295 -21.80 -5.36 24.81
N GLU A 296 -22.70 -4.69 25.52
CA GLU A 296 -22.52 -3.30 25.99
C GLU A 296 -21.32 -3.14 26.92
N TRP A 297 -20.97 -4.15 27.73
CA TRP A 297 -19.79 -4.09 28.58
C TRP A 297 -18.50 -3.96 27.77
N LEU A 298 -18.37 -4.66 26.61
CA LEU A 298 -17.23 -4.50 25.70
C LEU A 298 -17.22 -3.12 25.03
N VAL A 299 -18.40 -2.63 24.62
CA VAL A 299 -18.53 -1.28 24.06
C VAL A 299 -18.04 -0.24 25.06
N LYS A 300 -18.45 -0.34 26.33
CA LYS A 300 -18.01 0.56 27.43
C LYS A 300 -16.50 0.50 27.67
N VAL A 301 -15.90 -0.70 27.66
CA VAL A 301 -14.45 -0.84 27.76
C VAL A 301 -13.75 -0.16 26.60
N VAL A 302 -14.26 -0.31 25.35
CA VAL A 302 -13.68 0.39 24.22
C VAL A 302 -13.87 1.90 24.35
N GLN A 303 -15.04 2.39 24.77
CA GLN A 303 -15.30 3.82 25.01
C GLN A 303 -14.30 4.41 26.01
N SER A 304 -14.06 3.72 27.14
CA SER A 304 -13.11 4.19 28.16
C SER A 304 -11.70 4.45 27.64
N MET A 305 -11.27 3.72 26.59
CA MET A 305 -9.97 3.94 25.94
C MET A 305 -9.91 5.22 25.09
N TYR A 306 -11.06 5.84 24.84
CA TYR A 306 -11.19 7.05 24.02
C TYR A 306 -11.69 8.26 24.82
N ASP A 307 -12.07 8.08 26.08
CA ASP A 307 -12.53 9.16 26.96
C ASP A 307 -11.36 9.97 27.48
N ASN A 308 -11.50 11.30 27.46
CA ASN A 308 -10.52 12.27 27.98
C ASN A 308 -9.08 12.07 27.46
N VAL A 309 -8.93 11.62 26.22
CA VAL A 309 -7.62 11.31 25.62
C VAL A 309 -6.92 12.59 25.17
N SER A 310 -5.67 12.75 25.58
CA SER A 310 -4.79 13.83 25.14
C SER A 310 -3.58 13.32 24.36
N SER A 311 -2.95 14.22 23.61
CA SER A 311 -1.74 13.91 22.85
C SER A 311 -0.75 15.06 22.89
N ARG A 312 0.55 14.73 22.80
CA ARG A 312 1.64 15.68 22.57
C ARG A 312 2.41 15.25 21.31
N VAL A 313 2.85 16.20 20.53
CA VAL A 313 3.65 15.89 19.33
C VAL A 313 5.12 15.91 19.67
N ARG A 314 5.84 14.85 19.33
CA ARG A 314 7.29 14.78 19.49
C ARG A 314 7.98 15.57 18.40
N VAL A 315 8.83 16.53 18.81
CA VAL A 315 9.64 17.38 17.90
C VAL A 315 11.04 17.49 18.49
N GLY A 316 12.04 16.95 17.77
CA GLY A 316 13.40 16.87 18.28
C GLY A 316 13.47 16.02 19.54
N GLU A 317 14.12 16.53 20.57
CA GLU A 317 14.21 15.88 21.90
C GLU A 317 13.06 16.26 22.84
N GLY A 318 12.13 17.12 22.40
CA GLY A 318 11.04 17.60 23.23
C GLY A 318 9.66 17.30 22.66
N TYR A 319 8.64 17.80 23.37
CA TYR A 319 7.23 17.63 23.04
C TYR A 319 6.53 18.98 22.91
N SER A 320 5.43 19.02 22.17
CA SER A 320 4.50 20.15 22.18
C SER A 320 3.70 20.19 23.47
N ASP A 321 2.93 21.24 23.69
CA ASP A 321 1.87 21.24 24.69
C ASP A 321 0.85 20.15 24.36
N ALA A 322 0.15 19.65 25.41
CA ALA A 322 -0.92 18.69 25.25
C ALA A 322 -2.13 19.32 24.54
N PHE A 323 -2.86 18.52 23.81
CA PHE A 323 -4.16 18.86 23.23
C PHE A 323 -5.10 17.65 23.29
N GLU A 324 -6.37 17.89 23.43
CA GLU A 324 -7.39 16.85 23.43
C GLU A 324 -7.54 16.20 22.05
N VAL A 325 -8.06 14.97 22.04
CA VAL A 325 -8.35 14.22 20.82
C VAL A 325 -9.76 13.68 20.88
N GLN A 326 -10.66 14.17 20.02
CA GLN A 326 -12.08 13.87 20.06
C GLN A 326 -12.57 12.99 18.91
N VAL A 327 -11.83 12.92 17.80
CA VAL A 327 -12.25 12.23 16.57
C VAL A 327 -11.23 11.18 16.16
N GLY A 328 -11.68 10.21 15.40
CA GLY A 328 -10.84 9.17 14.80
C GLY A 328 -10.43 8.06 15.75
N VAL A 329 -9.75 7.07 15.18
CA VAL A 329 -9.14 5.96 15.91
C VAL A 329 -7.64 6.20 16.10
N HIS A 330 -7.05 5.57 17.09
CA HIS A 330 -5.65 5.76 17.43
C HIS A 330 -4.71 5.08 16.43
N GLN A 331 -4.05 5.83 15.52
CA GLN A 331 -3.04 5.28 14.62
C GLN A 331 -1.83 4.74 15.41
N GLY A 332 -1.73 3.42 15.55
CA GLY A 332 -0.70 2.74 16.37
C GLY A 332 -1.25 1.85 17.47
N SER A 333 -2.55 1.90 17.70
CA SER A 333 -3.33 0.97 18.51
C SER A 333 -3.43 -0.40 17.83
N VAL A 334 -3.61 -1.44 18.61
CA VAL A 334 -3.87 -2.79 18.12
C VAL A 334 -5.33 -2.96 17.72
N LEU A 335 -6.23 -2.30 18.45
CA LEU A 335 -7.68 -2.42 18.26
C LEU A 335 -8.21 -1.57 17.12
N SER A 336 -7.62 -0.42 16.85
CA SER A 336 -8.09 0.54 15.84
C SER A 336 -8.35 -0.04 14.44
N PRO A 337 -7.52 -0.94 13.90
CA PRO A 337 -7.81 -1.58 12.62
C PRO A 337 -9.11 -2.38 12.62
N LEU A 338 -9.39 -3.09 13.71
CA LEU A 338 -10.63 -3.87 13.84
C LEU A 338 -11.85 -2.95 13.96
N LEU A 339 -11.77 -1.88 14.77
CA LEU A 339 -12.86 -0.91 14.91
C LEU A 339 -13.23 -0.28 13.56
N PHE A 340 -12.23 0.08 12.76
CA PHE A 340 -12.47 0.63 11.43
C PHE A 340 -13.14 -0.38 10.48
N ILE A 341 -12.71 -1.65 10.50
CA ILE A 341 -13.36 -2.72 9.72
C ILE A 341 -14.81 -2.91 10.17
N ILE A 342 -15.10 -2.85 11.46
CA ILE A 342 -16.46 -2.96 12.02
C ILE A 342 -17.34 -1.81 11.50
N VAL A 343 -16.81 -0.59 11.46
CA VAL A 343 -17.54 0.54 10.85
C VAL A 343 -17.83 0.28 9.38
N MET A 344 -16.82 -0.14 8.61
CA MET A 344 -17.04 -0.43 7.17
C MET A 344 -18.01 -1.59 6.94
N GLU A 345 -17.98 -2.63 7.78
CA GLU A 345 -18.92 -3.74 7.74
C GLU A 345 -20.33 -3.28 8.06
N ALA A 346 -20.54 -2.52 9.15
CA ALA A 346 -21.83 -2.00 9.54
C ALA A 346 -22.46 -1.09 8.46
N LEU A 347 -21.62 -0.31 7.74
CA LEU A 347 -22.06 0.54 6.64
C LEU A 347 -22.48 -0.28 5.42
N SER A 348 -21.74 -1.34 5.10
CA SER A 348 -21.91 -2.07 3.84
C SER A 348 -22.95 -3.19 3.89
N ARG A 349 -23.37 -3.64 5.08
CA ARG A 349 -24.35 -4.75 5.23
C ARG A 349 -25.66 -4.56 4.46
N GLU A 350 -26.08 -3.31 4.25
CA GLU A 350 -27.33 -3.01 3.57
C GLU A 350 -27.29 -3.20 2.06
N PHE A 351 -26.09 -3.28 1.47
CA PHE A 351 -25.91 -3.38 0.00
C PHE A 351 -24.87 -4.40 -0.44
N HIS A 352 -24.52 -5.33 0.44
CA HIS A 352 -23.73 -6.50 0.02
C HIS A 352 -24.50 -7.29 -1.03
N THR A 353 -23.83 -7.58 -2.14
CA THR A 353 -24.34 -8.45 -3.20
C THR A 353 -23.64 -9.80 -3.13
N ASP A 354 -24.33 -10.88 -3.53
CA ASP A 354 -23.83 -12.27 -3.50
C ASP A 354 -22.61 -12.54 -4.40
N HIS A 355 -22.06 -11.51 -5.03
CA HIS A 355 -20.99 -11.62 -6.01
C HIS A 355 -19.79 -10.74 -5.61
N PRO A 356 -18.53 -11.05 -6.02
CA PRO A 356 -17.33 -10.32 -5.64
C PRO A 356 -17.22 -8.96 -6.35
N TRP A 357 -18.27 -8.14 -6.23
CA TRP A 357 -18.35 -6.86 -6.91
C TRP A 357 -17.88 -5.69 -6.07
N GLU A 358 -17.57 -5.93 -4.79
CA GLU A 358 -16.99 -4.95 -3.86
C GLU A 358 -15.82 -5.60 -3.13
N LEU A 359 -14.61 -5.06 -3.30
CA LEU A 359 -13.40 -5.51 -2.60
C LEU A 359 -12.99 -4.45 -1.59
N LEU A 360 -12.89 -4.83 -0.33
CA LEU A 360 -12.49 -3.97 0.77
C LEU A 360 -11.11 -4.37 1.30
N TYR A 361 -10.22 -3.42 1.42
CA TYR A 361 -8.96 -3.56 2.14
C TYR A 361 -8.79 -2.39 3.10
N ALA A 362 -9.47 -2.45 4.24
CA ALA A 362 -9.66 -1.36 5.19
C ALA A 362 -10.34 -0.15 4.53
N ASP A 363 -9.61 0.95 4.32
CA ASP A 363 -10.08 2.17 3.66
C ASP A 363 -10.03 2.12 2.12
N ASP A 364 -9.30 1.18 1.55
CA ASP A 364 -9.23 0.98 0.09
C ASP A 364 -10.44 0.14 -0.38
N LEU A 365 -11.42 0.78 -1.04
CA LEU A 365 -12.61 0.14 -1.59
C LEU A 365 -12.53 0.08 -3.11
N VAL A 366 -12.79 -1.09 -3.69
CA VAL A 366 -12.98 -1.25 -5.15
C VAL A 366 -14.39 -1.69 -5.44
N ILE A 367 -15.11 -0.90 -6.23
CA ILE A 367 -16.45 -1.23 -6.72
C ILE A 367 -16.32 -1.71 -8.15
N ILE A 368 -16.90 -2.87 -8.44
CA ILE A 368 -16.83 -3.54 -9.74
C ILE A 368 -18.24 -3.66 -10.32
N ALA A 369 -18.38 -3.42 -11.63
CA ALA A 369 -19.65 -3.49 -12.32
C ALA A 369 -19.49 -3.95 -13.78
N LYS A 370 -20.60 -4.44 -14.35
CA LYS A 370 -20.66 -4.89 -15.76
C LYS A 370 -21.07 -3.76 -16.72
N SER A 371 -21.63 -2.66 -16.20
CA SER A 371 -21.99 -1.48 -16.97
C SER A 371 -21.64 -0.17 -16.24
N VAL A 372 -21.62 0.94 -16.97
CA VAL A 372 -21.35 2.28 -16.41
C VAL A 372 -22.46 2.67 -15.44
N GLU A 373 -23.70 2.38 -15.81
CA GLU A 373 -24.89 2.73 -15.03
C GLU A 373 -24.86 2.02 -13.67
N GLN A 374 -24.57 0.72 -13.65
CA GLN A 374 -24.40 -0.05 -12.42
C GLN A 374 -23.26 0.49 -11.56
N LEU A 375 -22.12 0.87 -12.19
CA LEU A 375 -21.00 1.43 -11.44
C LEU A 375 -21.39 2.74 -10.76
N ILE A 376 -22.05 3.63 -11.49
CA ILE A 376 -22.49 4.94 -10.97
C ILE A 376 -23.52 4.76 -9.87
N GLU A 377 -24.48 3.85 -10.03
CA GLU A 377 -25.48 3.55 -9.02
C GLU A 377 -24.86 3.03 -7.71
N LYS A 378 -24.00 2.01 -7.81
CA LYS A 378 -23.26 1.46 -6.67
C LYS A 378 -22.41 2.52 -5.98
N LEU A 379 -21.66 3.30 -6.77
CA LEU A 379 -20.78 4.34 -6.23
C LEU A 379 -21.59 5.45 -5.52
N LYS A 380 -22.77 5.82 -6.03
CA LYS A 380 -23.68 6.75 -5.34
C LYS A 380 -24.15 6.19 -4.00
N LYS A 381 -24.59 4.92 -3.97
CA LYS A 381 -25.03 4.26 -2.71
C LYS A 381 -23.91 4.27 -1.68
N TRP A 382 -22.70 3.85 -2.06
CA TRP A 382 -21.54 3.86 -1.18
C TRP A 382 -21.17 5.26 -0.70
N LYS A 383 -21.13 6.24 -1.61
CA LYS A 383 -20.82 7.64 -1.27
C LYS A 383 -21.81 8.18 -0.24
N VAL A 384 -23.12 8.02 -0.49
CA VAL A 384 -24.16 8.48 0.42
C VAL A 384 -24.06 7.80 1.79
N ALA A 385 -23.89 6.48 1.83
CA ALA A 385 -23.77 5.74 3.08
C ALA A 385 -22.57 6.16 3.92
N ILE A 386 -21.42 6.36 3.26
CA ILE A 386 -20.17 6.79 3.90
C ILE A 386 -20.30 8.23 4.42
N GLU A 387 -20.83 9.16 3.60
CA GLU A 387 -20.91 10.58 3.95
C GLU A 387 -21.99 10.85 5.02
N LYS A 388 -23.09 10.11 5.03
CA LYS A 388 -24.10 10.14 6.11
C LYS A 388 -23.58 9.72 7.49
N LYS A 389 -22.43 9.07 7.55
CA LYS A 389 -21.77 8.61 8.78
C LYS A 389 -20.50 9.40 9.08
N GLY A 390 -20.37 10.62 8.56
CA GLY A 390 -19.27 11.52 8.87
C GLY A 390 -17.91 11.11 8.31
N LEU A 391 -17.87 10.17 7.36
CA LEU A 391 -16.70 9.87 6.56
C LEU A 391 -16.80 10.60 5.22
N ARG A 392 -15.70 10.78 4.49
CA ARG A 392 -15.71 11.51 3.22
C ARG A 392 -14.99 10.75 2.11
N VAL A 393 -15.66 10.66 0.95
CA VAL A 393 -15.05 10.12 -0.27
C VAL A 393 -14.20 11.19 -0.94
N ASN A 394 -12.93 10.90 -1.16
CA ASN A 394 -12.02 11.79 -1.88
C ASN A 394 -12.23 11.65 -3.40
N MET A 395 -13.10 12.48 -3.96
CA MET A 395 -13.43 12.43 -5.39
C MET A 395 -12.22 12.71 -6.29
N GLY A 396 -11.28 13.55 -5.85
CA GLY A 396 -10.08 13.86 -6.62
C GLY A 396 -9.10 12.70 -6.77
N LYS A 397 -9.06 11.80 -5.77
CA LYS A 397 -8.22 10.60 -5.78
C LYS A 397 -8.98 9.34 -6.22
N THR A 398 -10.30 9.33 -6.13
CA THR A 398 -11.13 8.24 -6.65
C THR A 398 -10.97 8.17 -8.16
N LYS A 399 -10.66 7.01 -8.70
CA LYS A 399 -10.39 6.80 -10.13
C LYS A 399 -11.19 5.62 -10.65
N VAL A 400 -11.53 5.67 -11.94
CA VAL A 400 -12.21 4.58 -12.63
C VAL A 400 -11.28 3.97 -13.65
N LEU A 401 -11.20 2.65 -13.68
CA LEU A 401 -10.50 1.88 -14.69
C LEU A 401 -11.53 1.05 -15.46
N VAL A 402 -11.59 1.25 -16.76
CA VAL A 402 -12.48 0.52 -17.66
C VAL A 402 -11.67 -0.52 -18.42
N SER A 403 -11.91 -1.80 -18.14
CA SER A 403 -11.20 -2.90 -18.77
C SER A 403 -12.06 -3.55 -19.84
N GLY A 404 -11.64 -3.42 -21.10
CA GLY A 404 -12.38 -3.94 -22.24
C GLY A 404 -11.59 -3.83 -23.54
N HIS A 405 -12.10 -4.43 -24.60
CA HIS A 405 -11.37 -4.50 -25.88
C HIS A 405 -11.52 -3.29 -26.77
N ASN A 406 -12.60 -2.56 -26.65
CA ASN A 406 -12.83 -1.35 -27.42
C ASN A 406 -12.02 -0.16 -26.90
N LEU A 407 -11.27 -0.35 -25.81
CA LEU A 407 -10.27 0.59 -25.31
C LEU A 407 -8.92 0.45 -26.05
N ASN A 408 -8.95 0.37 -27.39
CA ASN A 408 -7.75 0.46 -28.23
C ASN A 408 -6.96 1.78 -28.09
N VAL A 409 -7.22 2.50 -27.03
CA VAL A 409 -6.70 3.82 -26.66
C VAL A 409 -5.24 3.82 -26.30
N LEU A 410 -4.69 2.68 -25.94
CA LEU A 410 -3.31 2.57 -25.47
C LEU A 410 -2.36 1.91 -26.46
N LYS A 411 -2.81 1.57 -27.66
CA LYS A 411 -1.85 1.34 -28.73
C LYS A 411 -1.23 2.68 -29.05
N LYS A 412 0.10 2.75 -28.88
CA LYS A 412 0.96 3.89 -29.20
C LYS A 412 0.30 4.77 -30.25
N SER A 413 -0.14 5.96 -29.85
CA SER A 413 -0.47 7.03 -30.80
C SER A 413 0.73 7.16 -31.73
N GLY A 414 0.53 7.10 -33.02
CA GLY A 414 1.54 7.56 -33.97
C GLY A 414 1.93 9.00 -33.58
N LYS A 415 2.98 9.53 -34.18
CA LYS A 415 3.50 10.89 -33.90
C LYS A 415 2.41 11.96 -33.83
N TYR A 416 1.27 11.70 -34.49
CA TYR A 416 0.07 12.55 -34.49
C TYR A 416 -1.19 11.68 -34.34
N PRO A 417 -1.92 11.75 -33.23
CA PRO A 417 -3.17 11.00 -33.04
C PRO A 417 -4.31 11.59 -33.89
N CYS A 418 -5.15 10.71 -34.45
CA CYS A 418 -6.34 11.09 -35.18
C CYS A 418 -7.36 11.78 -34.26
N GLY A 419 -7.85 12.94 -34.61
CA GLY A 419 -8.86 13.70 -33.86
C GLY A 419 -10.20 12.98 -33.66
N VAL A 420 -10.47 11.91 -34.43
CA VAL A 420 -11.71 11.12 -34.30
C VAL A 420 -11.49 9.80 -33.60
N CYS A 421 -10.53 8.97 -33.99
CA CYS A 421 -10.33 7.62 -33.44
C CYS A 421 -9.08 7.48 -32.57
N LEU A 422 -8.29 8.54 -32.41
CA LEU A 422 -7.07 8.62 -31.58
C LEU A 422 -5.94 7.66 -31.95
N THR A 423 -6.09 6.82 -32.97
CA THR A 423 -4.98 6.00 -33.49
C THR A 423 -4.04 6.87 -34.34
N GLY A 424 -2.76 6.46 -34.44
CA GLY A 424 -1.76 7.23 -35.20
C GLY A 424 -2.15 7.43 -36.68
N VAL A 425 -1.97 8.67 -37.15
CA VAL A 425 -2.29 9.08 -38.55
C VAL A 425 -1.10 8.86 -39.45
N GLY A 426 -1.35 8.29 -40.62
CA GLY A 426 -0.39 8.21 -41.72
C GLY A 426 -0.59 9.35 -42.74
N ALA A 427 0.07 9.21 -43.88
CA ALA A 427 0.07 10.25 -44.94
C ALA A 427 -1.33 10.57 -45.51
N ASN A 428 -2.28 9.61 -45.45
CA ASN A 428 -3.64 9.81 -45.97
C ASN A 428 -4.57 10.34 -44.85
N SER A 429 -4.42 11.63 -44.53
CA SER A 429 -5.14 12.31 -43.46
C SER A 429 -5.43 13.76 -43.82
N ILE A 430 -6.48 14.34 -43.20
CA ILE A 430 -6.88 15.73 -43.34
C ILE A 430 -6.83 16.44 -42.01
N TYR A 431 -6.49 17.72 -41.98
CA TYR A 431 -6.36 18.51 -40.77
C TYR A 431 -7.68 19.19 -40.40
N CYS A 432 -8.17 18.93 -39.19
CA CYS A 432 -9.39 19.55 -38.67
C CYS A 432 -9.11 20.90 -38.05
N ARG A 433 -9.76 21.98 -38.53
CA ARG A 433 -9.61 23.34 -38.00
C ARG A 433 -10.42 23.59 -36.71
N GLY A 434 -11.31 22.68 -36.34
CA GLY A 434 -12.08 22.80 -35.09
C GLY A 434 -11.37 22.25 -33.85
N CYS A 435 -10.68 21.11 -33.96
CA CYS A 435 -9.96 20.50 -32.85
C CYS A 435 -8.43 20.49 -33.03
N PHE A 436 -7.94 21.02 -34.14
CA PHE A 436 -6.51 21.12 -34.46
C PHE A 436 -5.78 19.75 -34.46
N HIS A 437 -6.48 18.69 -34.92
CA HIS A 437 -5.92 17.35 -35.03
C HIS A 437 -6.00 16.84 -36.47
N TRP A 438 -5.05 15.99 -36.85
CA TRP A 438 -5.15 15.24 -38.09
C TRP A 438 -6.22 14.15 -37.97
N VAL A 439 -6.93 13.87 -39.07
CA VAL A 439 -8.02 12.90 -39.10
C VAL A 439 -7.77 11.95 -40.29
N HIS A 440 -7.82 10.63 -40.06
CA HIS A 440 -7.70 9.65 -41.15
C HIS A 440 -8.76 9.86 -42.21
N LYS A 441 -8.46 9.53 -43.43
CA LYS A 441 -9.45 9.48 -44.50
C LYS A 441 -10.72 8.71 -44.12
N ARG A 442 -10.56 7.52 -43.55
CA ARG A 442 -11.70 6.69 -43.09
C ARG A 442 -12.52 7.32 -41.96
N CYS A 443 -11.92 8.22 -41.20
CA CYS A 443 -12.57 8.92 -40.08
C CYS A 443 -13.08 10.32 -40.46
N SER A 444 -12.75 10.79 -41.67
CA SER A 444 -13.13 12.12 -42.13
C SER A 444 -14.57 12.17 -42.67
N GLY A 445 -15.12 11.03 -43.06
CA GLY A 445 -16.44 10.98 -43.73
C GLY A 445 -16.45 11.53 -45.15
N LEU A 446 -15.28 11.92 -45.70
CA LEU A 446 -15.20 12.50 -47.05
C LEU A 446 -15.08 11.40 -48.11
N PRO A 447 -15.91 11.45 -49.18
CA PRO A 447 -15.80 10.54 -50.31
C PRO A 447 -14.60 10.91 -51.19
N GLY A 448 -14.03 9.93 -51.88
CA GLY A 448 -12.96 10.15 -52.87
C GLY A 448 -11.58 10.42 -52.27
N ALA A 449 -10.65 11.03 -53.02
CA ALA A 449 -9.32 11.41 -52.55
C ALA A 449 -9.41 12.64 -51.64
N LEU A 450 -8.60 12.64 -50.53
CA LEU A 450 -8.54 13.81 -49.64
C LEU A 450 -7.87 14.98 -50.38
N LYS A 451 -8.57 16.10 -50.51
CA LYS A 451 -8.01 17.39 -50.90
C LYS A 451 -7.86 18.28 -49.67
N GLU A 452 -6.89 19.17 -49.67
CA GLU A 452 -6.79 20.18 -48.62
C GLU A 452 -8.06 21.03 -48.61
N ASP A 453 -8.72 21.05 -47.46
CA ASP A 453 -9.90 21.87 -47.22
C ASP A 453 -9.60 22.76 -45.99
N PRO A 454 -9.49 24.08 -46.21
CA PRO A 454 -9.18 25.04 -45.15
C PRO A 454 -10.28 25.16 -44.09
N ASP A 455 -11.52 24.75 -44.41
CA ASP A 455 -12.67 24.84 -43.50
C ASP A 455 -13.10 23.47 -42.94
N TYR A 456 -12.34 22.41 -43.24
CA TYR A 456 -12.71 21.08 -42.79
C TYR A 456 -12.81 21.00 -41.27
N ARG A 457 -13.97 20.57 -40.81
CA ARG A 457 -14.24 20.18 -39.42
C ARG A 457 -14.61 18.72 -39.35
N CYS A 458 -13.96 17.97 -38.48
CA CYS A 458 -14.27 16.56 -38.29
C CYS A 458 -15.66 16.37 -37.69
N SER A 459 -16.24 15.20 -37.92
CA SER A 459 -17.56 14.81 -37.38
C SER A 459 -17.73 15.06 -35.88
N ARG A 460 -16.62 15.01 -35.13
CA ARG A 460 -16.58 15.35 -33.71
C ARG A 460 -16.84 16.85 -33.44
N CYS A 461 -16.21 17.71 -34.23
CA CYS A 461 -16.37 19.17 -34.10
C CYS A 461 -17.71 19.66 -34.66
N GLN A 462 -18.31 18.90 -35.57
CA GLN A 462 -19.64 19.18 -36.14
C GLN A 462 -20.80 18.66 -35.30
N GLY A 463 -20.50 17.97 -34.16
CA GLY A 463 -21.53 17.39 -33.29
C GLY A 463 -22.29 16.21 -33.90
N SER A 464 -21.97 15.83 -35.16
CA SER A 464 -22.65 14.76 -35.93
C SER A 464 -22.10 13.36 -35.65
N ALA A 465 -20.96 13.25 -34.97
CA ALA A 465 -20.47 11.95 -34.54
C ALA A 465 -21.32 11.47 -33.37
N ARG A 466 -22.25 10.56 -33.60
CA ARG A 466 -22.66 9.61 -32.57
C ARG A 466 -21.39 9.09 -31.93
N ARG A 467 -21.36 8.94 -30.60
CA ARG A 467 -20.28 8.26 -29.90
C ARG A 467 -20.01 6.96 -30.65
N ILE A 468 -18.96 6.95 -31.47
CA ILE A 468 -18.46 5.71 -32.04
C ILE A 468 -17.85 5.02 -30.86
N ASP A 469 -18.48 3.94 -30.44
CA ASP A 469 -17.99 3.07 -29.39
C ASP A 469 -16.53 2.74 -29.68
N GLY A 470 -15.62 3.29 -28.92
CA GLY A 470 -14.18 3.21 -29.14
C GLY A 470 -13.40 4.43 -28.72
N ARG A 471 -14.05 5.50 -28.27
CA ARG A 471 -13.36 6.60 -27.57
C ARG A 471 -13.14 6.20 -26.14
N PRO A 472 -11.97 6.52 -25.55
CA PRO A 472 -11.81 6.39 -24.13
C PRO A 472 -12.87 7.27 -23.47
N ILE A 473 -13.59 6.68 -22.56
CA ILE A 473 -14.31 7.45 -21.58
C ILE A 473 -13.20 8.05 -20.72
N THR A 474 -12.96 9.34 -20.81
CA THR A 474 -11.92 10.02 -20.03
C THR A 474 -12.44 10.51 -18.70
N GLU A 475 -13.76 10.71 -18.60
CA GLU A 475 -14.45 11.17 -17.41
C GLU A 475 -15.82 10.51 -17.28
N LEU A 476 -16.24 10.21 -16.05
CA LEU A 476 -17.60 9.81 -15.71
C LEU A 476 -18.22 10.86 -14.82
N GLN A 477 -19.51 11.14 -15.01
CA GLN A 477 -20.27 12.09 -14.21
C GLN A 477 -20.95 11.37 -13.04
N LEU A 478 -20.67 11.80 -11.80
CA LEU A 478 -21.34 11.34 -10.58
C LEU A 478 -22.03 12.52 -9.90
N GLY A 479 -23.29 12.80 -10.26
CA GLY A 479 -23.98 14.01 -9.80
C GLY A 479 -23.25 15.28 -10.28
N LYS A 480 -22.78 16.10 -9.34
CA LYS A 480 -21.98 17.29 -9.63
C LYS A 480 -20.47 16.98 -9.80
N ASP A 481 -20.03 15.82 -9.34
CA ASP A 481 -18.61 15.44 -9.34
C ASP A 481 -18.22 14.76 -10.65
N LYS A 482 -16.96 14.94 -11.05
CA LYS A 482 -16.33 14.26 -12.18
C LYS A 482 -15.31 13.26 -11.69
N LEU A 483 -15.32 12.07 -12.26
CA LEU A 483 -14.39 10.98 -12.00
C LEU A 483 -13.49 10.76 -13.20
N ASP A 484 -12.19 10.81 -13.00
CA ASP A 484 -11.24 10.50 -14.06
C ASP A 484 -11.23 9.01 -14.37
N VAL A 485 -11.30 8.70 -15.66
CA VAL A 485 -11.04 7.35 -16.16
C VAL A 485 -9.56 7.22 -16.50
N VAL A 486 -8.90 6.29 -15.83
CA VAL A 486 -7.45 6.09 -15.96
C VAL A 486 -7.13 4.83 -16.75
N PRO A 487 -6.02 4.82 -17.52
CA PRO A 487 -5.57 3.65 -18.25
C PRO A 487 -4.94 2.57 -17.37
N ASP A 488 -4.45 2.96 -16.23
CA ASP A 488 -3.82 2.08 -15.23
C ASP A 488 -4.02 2.65 -13.82
N PHE A 489 -4.00 1.76 -12.85
CA PHE A 489 -4.13 2.14 -11.44
C PHE A 489 -3.24 1.26 -10.55
N CYS A 490 -2.65 1.87 -9.52
CA CYS A 490 -1.85 1.16 -8.52
C CYS A 490 -2.76 0.74 -7.35
N TYR A 491 -3.25 -0.50 -7.37
CA TYR A 491 -4.08 -1.08 -6.33
C TYR A 491 -3.25 -1.91 -5.36
N LEU A 492 -3.31 -1.59 -4.06
CA LEU A 492 -2.56 -2.26 -2.98
C LEU A 492 -1.08 -2.47 -3.31
N GLY A 493 -0.50 -1.50 -4.02
CA GLY A 493 0.90 -1.53 -4.42
C GLY A 493 1.20 -2.32 -5.68
N ASP A 494 0.28 -3.06 -6.29
CA ASP A 494 0.43 -3.66 -7.62
C ASP A 494 -0.28 -2.83 -8.68
N THR A 495 0.23 -2.83 -9.92
CA THR A 495 -0.32 -1.99 -10.98
C THR A 495 -1.18 -2.81 -11.94
N THR A 496 -2.44 -2.41 -12.07
CA THR A 496 -3.41 -3.00 -13.00
C THR A 496 -3.61 -2.05 -14.17
N SER A 497 -3.58 -2.58 -15.40
CA SER A 497 -3.85 -1.80 -16.63
C SER A 497 -5.21 -2.16 -17.23
N ALA A 498 -5.83 -1.23 -17.93
CA ALA A 498 -7.11 -1.44 -18.61
C ALA A 498 -7.08 -2.60 -19.63
N GLY A 499 -5.93 -2.83 -20.25
CA GLY A 499 -5.71 -3.94 -21.18
C GLY A 499 -5.49 -5.31 -20.52
N GLY A 500 -5.43 -5.38 -19.20
CA GLY A 500 -5.08 -6.59 -18.45
C GLY A 500 -3.60 -6.96 -18.54
N GLY A 501 -3.27 -8.17 -18.10
CA GLY A 501 -1.90 -8.68 -18.08
C GLY A 501 -1.06 -8.11 -16.92
N CYS A 502 0.23 -8.47 -16.89
CA CYS A 502 1.15 -8.07 -15.81
C CYS A 502 2.33 -7.19 -16.30
N GLU A 503 2.36 -6.79 -17.56
CA GLU A 503 3.52 -6.10 -18.15
C GLU A 503 3.85 -4.80 -17.40
N LEU A 504 2.86 -3.96 -17.17
CA LEU A 504 3.03 -2.69 -16.48
C LEU A 504 3.43 -2.91 -15.00
N ALA A 505 2.82 -3.88 -14.33
CA ALA A 505 3.19 -4.27 -12.97
C ALA A 505 4.68 -4.64 -12.88
N VAL A 506 5.16 -5.49 -13.79
CA VAL A 506 6.58 -5.88 -13.86
C VAL A 506 7.49 -4.67 -14.06
N ILE A 507 7.12 -3.74 -14.96
CA ILE A 507 7.90 -2.51 -15.20
C ILE A 507 7.99 -1.68 -13.91
N MET A 508 6.86 -1.46 -13.25
CA MET A 508 6.81 -0.65 -12.03
C MET A 508 7.58 -1.31 -10.89
N ARG A 509 7.46 -2.63 -10.73
CA ARG A 509 8.19 -3.38 -9.71
C ARG A 509 9.70 -3.38 -9.95
N CYS A 510 10.16 -3.48 -11.19
CA CYS A 510 11.57 -3.30 -11.51
C CYS A 510 12.06 -1.89 -11.13
N LYS A 511 11.28 -0.83 -11.39
CA LYS A 511 11.62 0.54 -10.96
C LYS A 511 11.74 0.65 -9.44
N CYS A 512 10.77 0.10 -8.69
CA CYS A 512 10.79 0.07 -7.23
C CYS A 512 12.00 -0.71 -6.69
N ALA A 513 12.32 -1.86 -7.30
CA ALA A 513 13.48 -2.67 -6.94
C ALA A 513 14.80 -1.91 -7.15
N TRP A 514 14.95 -1.18 -8.25
CA TRP A 514 16.10 -0.29 -8.46
C TRP A 514 16.18 0.83 -7.43
N GLY A 515 15.05 1.39 -7.04
CA GLY A 515 14.99 2.37 -5.93
C GLY A 515 15.52 1.76 -4.63
N LYS A 516 15.05 0.55 -4.30
CA LYS A 516 15.48 -0.18 -3.10
C LYS A 516 16.94 -0.63 -3.16
N PHE A 517 17.41 -1.05 -4.33
CA PHE A 517 18.80 -1.41 -4.56
C PHE A 517 19.73 -0.21 -4.28
N ARG A 518 19.40 0.98 -4.81
CA ARG A 518 20.17 2.21 -4.55
C ARG A 518 20.13 2.64 -3.08
N GLU A 519 19.01 2.40 -2.39
CA GLU A 519 18.89 2.66 -0.95
C GLU A 519 19.88 1.79 -0.15
N LEU A 520 20.07 0.55 -0.55
CA LEU A 520 20.93 -0.44 0.11
C LEU A 520 22.32 -0.56 -0.54
N LEU A 521 22.67 0.32 -1.48
CA LEU A 521 23.90 0.20 -2.29
C LEU A 521 25.16 0.13 -1.44
N SER A 522 25.24 0.92 -0.37
CA SER A 522 26.38 0.94 0.55
C SER A 522 26.62 -0.41 1.26
N LEU A 523 25.57 -1.21 1.47
CA LEU A 523 25.71 -2.57 2.00
C LEU A 523 25.96 -3.58 0.89
N LEU A 524 25.22 -3.50 -0.20
CA LEU A 524 25.24 -4.50 -1.27
C LEU A 524 26.54 -4.51 -2.08
N THR A 525 27.30 -3.40 -2.08
CA THR A 525 28.56 -3.28 -2.80
C THR A 525 29.78 -3.20 -1.89
N ASN A 526 29.58 -3.26 -0.58
CA ASN A 526 30.69 -3.19 0.38
C ASN A 526 31.53 -4.48 0.35
N ARG A 527 32.83 -4.33 0.09
CA ARG A 527 33.77 -5.48 -0.02
C ARG A 527 34.06 -6.17 1.31
N HIS A 528 33.87 -5.50 2.44
CA HIS A 528 34.03 -6.08 3.78
C HIS A 528 32.87 -7.01 4.18
N ILE A 529 31.70 -6.92 3.52
CA ILE A 529 30.57 -7.81 3.77
C ILE A 529 30.70 -9.05 2.87
N PRO A 530 30.65 -10.27 3.44
CA PRO A 530 30.69 -11.51 2.66
C PRO A 530 29.60 -11.54 1.57
N LEU A 531 29.91 -12.12 0.40
CA LEU A 531 28.98 -12.16 -0.73
C LEU A 531 27.65 -12.83 -0.39
N VAL A 532 27.68 -13.93 0.38
CA VAL A 532 26.49 -14.65 0.83
C VAL A 532 25.58 -13.73 1.67
N VAL A 533 26.16 -12.93 2.56
CA VAL A 533 25.40 -11.98 3.40
C VAL A 533 24.77 -10.87 2.54
N ARG A 534 25.55 -10.34 1.56
CA ARG A 534 24.99 -9.40 0.58
C ARG A 534 23.83 -10.01 -0.21
N GLY A 535 23.95 -11.30 -0.58
CA GLY A 535 22.89 -12.08 -1.21
C GLY A 535 21.62 -12.16 -0.33
N TRP A 536 21.76 -12.39 0.97
CA TRP A 536 20.61 -12.39 1.90
C TRP A 536 19.93 -11.04 1.98
N VAL A 537 20.70 -9.95 2.13
CA VAL A 537 20.17 -8.58 2.16
C VAL A 537 19.47 -8.24 0.84
N TYR A 538 20.06 -8.64 -0.29
CA TYR A 538 19.47 -8.47 -1.61
C TYR A 538 18.15 -9.23 -1.77
N SER A 539 18.11 -10.49 -1.38
CA SER A 539 16.91 -11.33 -1.45
C SER A 539 15.78 -10.79 -0.58
N ALA A 540 16.08 -10.44 0.66
CA ALA A 540 15.09 -9.94 1.61
C ALA A 540 14.63 -8.50 1.31
N GLY A 541 15.55 -7.64 0.84
CA GLY A 541 15.27 -6.22 0.61
C GLY A 541 14.82 -5.90 -0.81
N VAL A 542 15.54 -6.39 -1.82
CA VAL A 542 15.35 -5.97 -3.22
C VAL A 542 14.46 -6.93 -4.00
N ARG A 543 14.74 -8.24 -3.94
CA ARG A 543 13.92 -9.24 -4.64
C ARG A 543 12.49 -9.31 -4.11
N SER A 544 12.29 -9.14 -2.80
CA SER A 544 10.95 -9.06 -2.21
C SER A 544 10.13 -7.91 -2.77
N VAL A 545 10.75 -6.76 -3.05
CA VAL A 545 10.11 -5.62 -3.71
C VAL A 545 9.86 -5.90 -5.19
N MET A 546 10.80 -6.53 -5.89
CA MET A 546 10.68 -6.85 -7.33
C MET A 546 9.57 -7.86 -7.61
N LEU A 547 9.40 -8.85 -6.73
CA LEU A 547 8.46 -9.95 -6.89
C LEU A 547 7.15 -9.78 -6.08
N TYR A 548 6.90 -8.60 -5.52
CA TYR A 548 5.65 -8.35 -4.80
C TYR A 548 4.44 -8.45 -5.74
N GLY A 549 3.45 -9.27 -5.39
CA GLY A 549 2.25 -9.55 -6.20
C GLY A 549 2.50 -10.47 -7.39
N SER A 550 3.74 -10.96 -7.58
CA SER A 550 4.11 -11.83 -8.71
C SER A 550 3.38 -13.17 -8.74
N GLU A 551 2.85 -13.60 -7.62
CA GLU A 551 2.02 -14.79 -7.47
C GLU A 551 0.77 -14.73 -8.33
N THR A 552 0.27 -13.52 -8.60
CA THR A 552 -0.96 -13.24 -9.35
C THR A 552 -0.72 -13.01 -10.85
N TRP A 553 0.54 -13.01 -11.31
CA TRP A 553 0.89 -12.62 -12.69
C TRP A 553 0.85 -13.81 -13.67
N ALA A 554 0.16 -13.61 -14.80
CA ALA A 554 0.29 -14.47 -15.98
C ALA A 554 1.52 -14.01 -16.79
N THR A 555 2.71 -14.47 -16.41
CA THR A 555 3.99 -14.00 -16.98
C THR A 555 4.24 -14.54 -18.38
N THR A 556 4.49 -13.62 -19.33
CA THR A 556 4.96 -13.93 -20.68
C THR A 556 6.48 -14.06 -20.72
N ALA A 557 7.03 -14.57 -21.83
CA ALA A 557 8.49 -14.63 -22.04
C ALA A 557 9.15 -13.24 -21.93
N ASP A 558 8.51 -12.20 -22.48
CA ASP A 558 9.05 -10.83 -22.43
C ASP A 558 9.09 -10.25 -21.02
N THR A 559 8.02 -10.47 -20.23
CA THR A 559 7.97 -10.03 -18.83
C THR A 559 9.01 -10.77 -17.99
N MET A 560 9.20 -12.06 -18.23
CA MET A 560 10.22 -12.87 -17.56
C MET A 560 11.62 -12.41 -17.95
N ASN A 561 11.90 -12.18 -19.22
CA ASN A 561 13.18 -11.66 -19.70
C ASN A 561 13.49 -10.27 -19.13
N ARG A 562 12.48 -9.43 -18.90
CA ARG A 562 12.65 -8.14 -18.23
C ARG A 562 13.07 -8.32 -16.78
N LEU A 563 12.43 -9.19 -16.02
CA LEU A 563 12.82 -9.50 -14.63
C LEU A 563 14.24 -10.03 -14.57
N ARG A 564 14.58 -11.03 -15.40
CA ARG A 564 15.93 -11.60 -15.47
C ARG A 564 17.01 -10.55 -15.77
N ARG A 565 16.76 -9.68 -16.75
CA ARG A 565 17.73 -8.61 -17.12
C ARG A 565 17.98 -7.65 -15.95
N ASN A 566 16.94 -7.22 -15.26
CA ASN A 566 17.08 -6.31 -14.12
C ASN A 566 17.77 -6.99 -12.93
N ASP A 567 17.39 -8.23 -12.60
CA ASP A 567 18.04 -9.01 -11.55
C ASP A 567 19.53 -9.22 -11.84
N ARG A 568 19.87 -9.70 -13.04
CA ARG A 568 21.27 -9.90 -13.48
C ARG A 568 22.12 -8.63 -13.42
N ALA A 569 21.56 -7.49 -13.80
CA ALA A 569 22.27 -6.21 -13.75
C ALA A 569 22.64 -5.83 -12.30
N MET A 570 21.73 -6.01 -11.35
CA MET A 570 21.98 -5.77 -9.94
C MET A 570 23.00 -6.76 -9.36
N LEU A 571 22.88 -8.06 -9.66
CA LEU A 571 23.79 -9.10 -9.20
C LEU A 571 25.22 -8.85 -9.70
N ARG A 572 25.40 -8.48 -10.98
CA ARG A 572 26.71 -8.12 -11.53
C ARG A 572 27.31 -6.90 -10.81
N TRP A 573 26.49 -5.89 -10.54
CA TRP A 573 26.93 -4.71 -9.79
C TRP A 573 27.41 -5.08 -8.38
N MET A 574 26.67 -5.93 -7.66
CA MET A 574 27.06 -6.42 -6.33
C MET A 574 28.39 -7.17 -6.33
N CYS A 575 28.66 -7.97 -7.36
CA CYS A 575 29.88 -8.76 -7.51
C CYS A 575 31.01 -8.02 -8.22
N ASN A 576 30.82 -6.75 -8.62
CA ASN A 576 31.74 -5.98 -9.43
C ASN A 576 32.15 -6.68 -10.75
N VAL A 577 31.21 -7.39 -11.38
CA VAL A 577 31.40 -8.12 -12.65
C VAL A 577 30.96 -7.24 -13.81
N LYS A 578 31.84 -6.98 -14.77
CA LYS A 578 31.53 -6.19 -15.96
C LYS A 578 30.68 -7.00 -16.95
N VAL A 579 30.02 -6.31 -17.89
CA VAL A 579 29.17 -6.96 -18.92
C VAL A 579 30.00 -7.90 -19.81
N ASN A 580 31.26 -7.55 -20.09
CA ASN A 580 32.15 -8.31 -20.95
C ASN A 580 32.86 -9.46 -20.23
N ASP A 581 32.72 -9.58 -18.91
CA ASP A 581 33.32 -10.67 -18.16
C ASP A 581 32.60 -11.99 -18.46
N LYS A 582 33.37 -13.05 -18.73
CA LYS A 582 32.84 -14.39 -19.06
C LYS A 582 32.21 -15.13 -17.86
N SER A 583 31.99 -14.47 -16.74
CA SER A 583 31.37 -15.07 -15.56
C SER A 583 29.95 -15.56 -15.85
N SER A 584 29.67 -16.84 -15.62
CA SER A 584 28.34 -17.41 -15.77
C SER A 584 27.39 -16.86 -14.70
N LEU A 585 26.09 -16.82 -15.00
CA LEU A 585 25.09 -16.42 -14.03
C LEU A 585 25.08 -17.35 -12.82
N ASP A 586 25.24 -18.67 -13.07
CA ASP A 586 25.22 -19.70 -12.02
C ASP A 586 26.35 -19.51 -11.02
N SER A 587 27.56 -19.16 -11.50
CA SER A 587 28.69 -18.80 -10.64
C SER A 587 28.38 -17.58 -9.76
N ILE A 588 27.73 -16.54 -10.30
CA ILE A 588 27.33 -15.35 -9.52
C ILE A 588 26.28 -15.71 -8.47
N LEU A 589 25.28 -16.49 -8.86
CA LEU A 589 24.21 -16.95 -7.96
C LEU A 589 24.75 -17.81 -6.83
N SER A 590 25.64 -18.76 -7.14
CA SER A 590 26.34 -19.61 -6.17
C SER A 590 27.14 -18.81 -5.15
N LYS A 591 27.98 -17.86 -5.61
CA LYS A 591 28.75 -16.96 -4.73
C LYS A 591 27.89 -16.11 -3.80
N LEU A 592 26.68 -15.77 -4.22
CA LEU A 592 25.72 -14.97 -3.43
C LEU A 592 24.77 -15.83 -2.60
N GLY A 593 24.80 -17.18 -2.74
CA GLY A 593 23.83 -18.09 -2.11
C GLY A 593 22.40 -17.83 -2.57
N LEU A 594 22.18 -17.48 -3.84
CA LEU A 594 20.90 -17.08 -4.38
C LEU A 594 20.38 -18.08 -5.41
N GLN A 595 19.09 -18.35 -5.36
CA GLN A 595 18.37 -19.06 -6.39
C GLN A 595 18.10 -18.18 -7.61
N ASP A 596 17.96 -18.78 -8.81
CA ASP A 596 17.49 -18.05 -10.00
C ASP A 596 16.11 -17.41 -9.77
N ILE A 597 15.94 -16.20 -10.30
CA ILE A 597 14.73 -15.39 -10.06
C ILE A 597 13.48 -16.03 -10.67
N GLU A 598 13.60 -16.73 -11.79
CA GLU A 598 12.47 -17.40 -12.44
C GLU A 598 12.00 -18.58 -11.61
N THR A 599 12.92 -19.41 -11.12
CA THR A 599 12.62 -20.53 -10.23
C THR A 599 11.97 -20.04 -8.94
N LEU A 600 12.47 -18.94 -8.38
CA LEU A 600 11.88 -18.30 -7.20
C LEU A 600 10.43 -17.85 -7.47
N LEU A 601 10.18 -17.19 -8.61
CA LEU A 601 8.86 -16.71 -8.99
C LEU A 601 7.88 -17.87 -9.18
N ARG A 602 8.28 -18.92 -9.90
CA ARG A 602 7.48 -20.14 -10.10
C ARG A 602 7.14 -20.81 -8.75
N THR A 603 8.12 -20.94 -7.88
CA THR A 603 7.92 -21.52 -6.54
C THR A 603 6.93 -20.69 -5.71
N ASN A 604 7.02 -19.37 -5.75
CA ASN A 604 6.09 -18.46 -5.06
C ASN A 604 4.67 -18.60 -5.63
N ARG A 605 4.51 -18.66 -6.95
CA ARG A 605 3.22 -18.85 -7.62
C ARG A 605 2.59 -20.19 -7.26
N LEU A 606 3.36 -21.29 -7.27
CA LEU A 606 2.84 -22.60 -6.87
C LEU A 606 2.51 -22.66 -5.38
N ARG A 607 3.27 -21.96 -4.51
CA ARG A 607 2.89 -21.84 -3.10
C ARG A 607 1.56 -21.12 -2.95
N TRP A 608 1.37 -20.03 -3.72
CA TRP A 608 0.12 -19.28 -3.80
C TRP A 608 -1.02 -20.15 -4.37
N PHE A 609 -0.78 -20.85 -5.46
CA PHE A 609 -1.74 -21.80 -6.03
C PHE A 609 -2.26 -22.81 -4.99
N GLY A 610 -1.38 -23.41 -4.20
CA GLY A 610 -1.79 -24.29 -3.11
C GLY A 610 -2.60 -23.57 -2.01
N HIS A 611 -2.42 -22.25 -1.82
CA HIS A 611 -3.29 -21.47 -0.93
C HIS A 611 -4.68 -21.29 -1.55
N VAL A 612 -4.76 -20.94 -2.81
CA VAL A 612 -6.02 -20.76 -3.56
C VAL A 612 -6.84 -22.05 -3.57
N GLU A 613 -6.22 -23.20 -3.81
CA GLU A 613 -6.89 -24.51 -3.85
C GLU A 613 -7.51 -24.92 -2.50
N ARG A 614 -6.84 -24.58 -1.40
CA ARG A 614 -7.33 -24.88 -0.05
C ARG A 614 -8.29 -23.83 0.50
N ASN A 615 -8.50 -22.75 -0.22
CA ASN A 615 -9.40 -21.68 0.20
C ASN A 615 -10.83 -21.99 -0.28
N THR A 616 -11.79 -21.97 0.64
CA THR A 616 -13.22 -22.20 0.34
C THR A 616 -13.97 -20.91 0.03
N GLY A 617 -13.34 -19.74 0.23
CA GLY A 617 -13.94 -18.44 0.01
C GLY A 617 -13.84 -17.96 -1.44
N TRP A 618 -14.08 -16.66 -1.62
CA TRP A 618 -14.17 -15.99 -2.92
C TRP A 618 -12.94 -16.10 -3.82
N ILE A 619 -11.75 -16.31 -3.27
CA ILE A 619 -10.52 -16.49 -4.05
C ILE A 619 -10.64 -17.70 -4.97
N ASN A 620 -11.09 -18.85 -4.43
CA ASN A 620 -11.30 -20.07 -5.22
C ASN A 620 -12.54 -19.93 -6.12
N HIS A 621 -13.62 -19.31 -5.62
CA HIS A 621 -14.82 -19.08 -6.41
C HIS A 621 -14.51 -18.24 -7.67
N VAL A 622 -13.81 -17.13 -7.55
CA VAL A 622 -13.44 -16.27 -8.69
C VAL A 622 -12.50 -16.98 -9.65
N ARG A 623 -11.59 -17.81 -9.16
CA ARG A 623 -10.74 -18.64 -10.02
C ARG A 623 -11.57 -19.59 -10.92
N ASN A 624 -12.63 -20.16 -10.39
CA ASN A 624 -13.50 -21.11 -11.10
C ASN A 624 -14.70 -20.42 -11.79
N LEU A 625 -14.87 -19.10 -11.62
CA LEU A 625 -15.95 -18.35 -12.23
C LEU A 625 -15.92 -18.47 -13.77
N GLU A 626 -17.02 -18.87 -14.38
CA GLU A 626 -17.20 -18.87 -15.82
C GLU A 626 -17.94 -17.61 -16.26
N VAL A 627 -17.35 -16.89 -17.19
CA VAL A 627 -17.98 -15.72 -17.83
C VAL A 627 -18.40 -16.13 -19.24
N GLN A 628 -19.70 -16.25 -19.47
CA GLN A 628 -20.24 -16.63 -20.79
C GLN A 628 -19.69 -15.71 -21.88
N SER A 629 -19.11 -16.29 -22.92
CA SER A 629 -18.60 -15.55 -24.07
C SER A 629 -19.73 -15.20 -25.05
N GLN A 630 -19.73 -13.99 -25.57
CA GLN A 630 -20.66 -13.58 -26.63
C GLN A 630 -20.16 -13.95 -28.03
N GLN A 631 -18.85 -14.04 -28.24
CA GLN A 631 -18.21 -14.48 -29.48
C GLN A 631 -16.76 -14.88 -29.25
N LYS A 632 -16.27 -15.97 -29.90
CA LYS A 632 -14.85 -16.32 -29.90
C LYS A 632 -14.05 -15.28 -30.68
N ARG A 633 -12.94 -14.84 -30.15
CA ARG A 633 -12.04 -13.90 -30.84
C ARG A 633 -11.26 -14.58 -31.95
N PRO A 634 -11.04 -13.89 -33.07
CA PRO A 634 -10.01 -14.28 -34.00
C PRO A 634 -8.63 -14.05 -33.39
N GLY A 635 -7.71 -14.99 -33.51
CA GLY A 635 -6.33 -14.93 -33.07
C GLY A 635 -6.01 -15.84 -31.89
N ARG A 636 -4.72 -15.88 -31.53
CA ARG A 636 -4.23 -16.71 -30.40
C ARG A 636 -4.78 -16.20 -29.06
N PRO A 637 -5.37 -17.08 -28.22
CA PRO A 637 -5.81 -16.70 -26.88
C PRO A 637 -4.68 -16.07 -26.05
N LYS A 638 -5.02 -15.09 -25.22
CA LYS A 638 -4.06 -14.53 -24.28
C LYS A 638 -3.73 -15.59 -23.21
N LEU A 639 -2.46 -15.61 -22.80
CA LEU A 639 -1.99 -16.49 -21.74
C LEU A 639 -2.72 -16.16 -20.43
N THR A 640 -3.32 -17.18 -19.83
CA THR A 640 -4.03 -17.05 -18.54
C THR A 640 -3.12 -17.42 -17.35
N TRP A 641 -3.52 -17.04 -16.16
CA TRP A 641 -2.82 -17.42 -14.95
C TRP A 641 -2.81 -18.95 -14.76
N ASN A 642 -3.92 -19.63 -15.07
CA ASN A 642 -4.01 -21.09 -15.00
C ASN A 642 -3.04 -21.80 -15.96
N ASP A 643 -2.86 -21.26 -17.20
CA ASP A 643 -1.90 -21.81 -18.15
C ASP A 643 -0.47 -21.75 -17.62
N VAL A 644 -0.13 -20.61 -16.98
CA VAL A 644 1.19 -20.42 -16.39
C VAL A 644 1.40 -21.36 -15.20
N VAL A 645 0.41 -21.51 -14.34
CA VAL A 645 0.46 -22.46 -13.20
C VAL A 645 0.64 -23.89 -13.69
N THR A 646 -0.09 -24.30 -14.73
CA THR A 646 0.03 -25.65 -15.33
C THR A 646 1.45 -25.89 -15.84
N ARG A 647 2.01 -24.91 -16.55
CA ARG A 647 3.41 -24.96 -17.03
C ARG A 647 4.39 -25.03 -15.86
N ASP A 648 4.19 -24.24 -14.80
CA ASP A 648 5.07 -24.23 -13.62
C ASP A 648 5.03 -25.57 -12.88
N LYS A 649 3.84 -26.22 -12.78
CA LYS A 649 3.71 -27.58 -12.23
C LYS A 649 4.54 -28.60 -13.02
N GLN A 650 4.48 -28.53 -14.34
CA GLN A 650 5.25 -29.43 -15.22
C GLN A 650 6.75 -29.23 -15.02
N LEU A 651 7.22 -27.98 -15.09
CA LEU A 651 8.65 -27.62 -15.00
C LEU A 651 9.25 -27.94 -13.62
N LEU A 652 8.48 -27.86 -12.54
CA LEU A 652 8.94 -28.18 -11.20
C LEU A 652 8.56 -29.60 -10.74
N GLY A 653 8.01 -30.44 -11.63
CA GLY A 653 7.64 -31.82 -11.31
C GLY A 653 6.58 -31.93 -10.22
N MET A 654 5.60 -31.02 -10.22
CA MET A 654 4.52 -30.93 -9.23
C MET A 654 3.16 -31.46 -9.73
N THR A 655 3.13 -32.06 -10.92
CA THR A 655 1.88 -32.47 -11.58
C THR A 655 1.12 -33.54 -10.78
N THR A 656 1.83 -34.45 -10.12
CA THR A 656 1.27 -35.56 -9.32
C THR A 656 1.03 -35.19 -7.85
N CYS A 657 1.35 -33.93 -7.45
CA CYS A 657 1.22 -33.49 -6.07
C CYS A 657 -0.17 -32.94 -5.81
N ASP A 658 -0.79 -33.38 -4.72
CA ASP A 658 -2.06 -32.85 -4.28
C ASP A 658 -1.87 -31.52 -3.54
N PRO A 659 -2.41 -30.37 -4.06
CA PRO A 659 -2.33 -29.10 -3.39
C PRO A 659 -3.15 -29.02 -2.10
N GLN A 660 -4.10 -29.94 -1.86
CA GLN A 660 -4.86 -30.01 -0.62
C GLN A 660 -3.98 -30.47 0.55
N ASN A 661 -3.03 -31.36 0.29
CA ASN A 661 -2.06 -31.78 1.32
C ASN A 661 -0.97 -30.73 1.49
N ARG A 662 -1.18 -29.78 2.43
CA ARG A 662 -0.32 -28.64 2.70
C ARG A 662 1.12 -29.02 3.05
N SER A 663 1.32 -30.09 3.84
CA SER A 663 2.66 -30.49 4.28
C SER A 663 3.47 -31.08 3.13
N SER A 664 2.90 -32.01 2.38
CA SER A 664 3.52 -32.59 1.18
C SER A 664 3.81 -31.56 0.11
N TRP A 665 2.81 -30.72 -0.23
CA TRP A 665 2.96 -29.61 -1.19
C TRP A 665 4.12 -28.66 -0.83
N ARG A 666 4.18 -28.20 0.41
CA ARG A 666 5.25 -27.32 0.89
C ARG A 666 6.60 -28.04 0.97
N GLY A 667 6.61 -29.28 1.39
CA GLY A 667 7.82 -30.12 1.48
C GLY A 667 8.51 -30.23 0.12
N ARG A 668 7.77 -30.58 -0.93
CA ARG A 668 8.31 -30.71 -2.30
C ARG A 668 8.77 -29.37 -2.86
N LEU A 669 8.04 -28.27 -2.61
CA LEU A 669 8.48 -26.92 -3.01
C LEU A 669 9.76 -26.49 -2.29
N ARG A 670 9.99 -26.91 -1.03
CA ARG A 670 11.24 -26.65 -0.30
C ARG A 670 12.41 -27.45 -0.87
N GLN A 671 12.24 -28.73 -1.17
CA GLN A 671 13.27 -29.56 -1.78
C GLN A 671 13.75 -28.98 -3.11
N ARG A 672 12.85 -28.50 -3.96
CA ARG A 672 13.17 -27.82 -5.22
C ARG A 672 13.82 -26.44 -5.02
N ARG A 673 13.63 -25.84 -3.87
CA ARG A 673 14.32 -24.57 -3.49
C ARG A 673 15.73 -24.81 -3.00
N LEU A 674 16.00 -25.98 -2.41
CA LEU A 674 17.29 -26.39 -1.83
C LEU A 674 18.18 -27.17 -2.78
N ALA A 675 17.67 -27.60 -3.94
CA ALA A 675 18.47 -28.22 -5.00
C ALA A 675 19.36 -27.16 -5.71
N LEU A 676 20.18 -26.45 -4.93
CA LEU A 676 21.38 -25.81 -5.39
C LEU A 676 22.49 -26.87 -5.47
N PRO A 677 23.39 -26.84 -6.46
CA PRO A 677 24.56 -27.72 -6.44
C PRO A 677 25.27 -27.52 -5.11
N SER A 678 25.46 -28.61 -4.39
CA SER A 678 26.35 -28.67 -3.24
C SER A 678 27.69 -28.09 -3.66
N VAL A 679 28.12 -27.04 -2.99
CA VAL A 679 29.50 -26.59 -3.05
C VAL A 679 30.30 -27.74 -2.41
N GLU A 680 30.96 -28.54 -3.22
CA GLU A 680 32.08 -29.34 -2.73
C GLU A 680 33.11 -28.34 -2.16
N GLU A 681 33.42 -28.53 -0.89
CA GLU A 681 34.53 -27.85 -0.22
C GLU A 681 35.82 -28.30 -0.90
N ASP A 682 36.46 -27.39 -1.67
CA ASP A 682 37.87 -27.39 -1.98
C ASP A 682 38.55 -26.26 -1.22
#